data_1d0e84f7d9057b638bebd1772e0b182f
#
_entry.id   1d0e84f7d9057b638bebd1772e0b182f
#
_cell.length_a   1.000
_cell.length_b   1.000
_cell.length_c   1.000
_cell.angle_alpha   90.00
_cell.angle_beta   90.00
_cell.angle_gamma   90.00
#
_symmetry.space_group_name_H-M   'P 1'
#
loop_
_entity.id
_entity.type
_entity.pdbx_description
1 polymer ?
#
loop_
_entity_poly.entity_id
_entity_poly.type
_entity_poly.pdbx_seq_one_letter_code
_entity_poly.pdbx_strand_id
1 'polypeptide(L)'
;MKLLLPFLMLLFSFSLCATNGITYAQKIKNASTLKEKEDIFLEWVMRLSQEDNFHCDSIIENKNEYISKFSDDGKIALLVIQFNNSRLRGSASIPDINTYDLNQNDQLLMEGLVKCFKKEPIYQAQYNEIKRISKYFENATRKSIFYSISTCLSGIDSQSKIKFFEAAIQHAKASPVETLTSSVYDLMYLYYTDLEDFETAILNQQKGLLLAKKHKLTANTLNHLTNIGHIHFKLGNISKAEEAFFEAKQLGMNKSLDFIYGKLYNGLGELYNSLNRLNESIKFYKESLIMFYSIKNSNGLAIVHKNIGKTYFKSGDIGLAESNYKMSLTFEKELKNPGERGELFYLFAQLYLQKNQLKYAEDYIIQSINYWKERNYLIPVNKAYLLYSKIKKEQGDLTQANEFLEKYINFSDSFHKLETERKVAEISELFKSEQKERKIIAQEKKLDEGKSERILVQNKLEYTKQVNNLIMVILIISLVLFVALFILISTRNKQEQLKKKQKEIELQQTLLRTQMNPHFIFNAMSVIQSYIYDEDIPNSSKFLIHFSKLMRLILENNAKEFIPMDKEIEIINRYLVIQKMRFEDRFNFTLEHGSIKDHSRILIPPMLVQPFIENSIEHGDLDKVENGHIRIHCEIVRDLFIFTIEDNGIGRKFALEKKKSGASENHRSMAIQLTKDRITLLNEKYKGKGYLRIEDLDKDNQTGTIVTIATPYNKNY
;
A
#
# COMPACT_ATOMS: atom_id res chain seq x y z
N MET A 1 52.19 2.42 9.64
CA MET A 1 52.59 1.82 8.35
C MET A 1 52.51 0.28 8.32
N LYS A 2 52.86 -0.46 9.39
CA LYS A 2 52.80 -1.95 9.40
C LYS A 2 51.42 -2.59 9.34
N LEU A 3 50.32 -1.86 9.63
CA LEU A 3 48.94 -2.36 9.61
C LEU A 3 48.20 -2.10 8.29
N LEU A 4 48.77 -1.32 7.38
CA LEU A 4 48.16 -0.96 6.09
C LEU A 4 48.54 -1.90 4.94
N LEU A 5 49.71 -2.56 5.02
CA LEU A 5 50.22 -3.46 3.97
C LEU A 5 49.31 -4.72 3.81
N PRO A 6 48.85 -5.38 4.90
CA PRO A 6 47.89 -6.49 4.77
C PRO A 6 46.52 -6.05 4.20
N PHE A 7 46.13 -4.79 4.45
CA PHE A 7 44.90 -4.21 3.91
C PHE A 7 44.92 -4.03 2.38
N LEU A 8 46.08 -3.60 1.86
CA LEU A 8 46.30 -3.44 0.43
C LEU A 8 46.46 -4.78 -0.32
N MET A 9 47.13 -5.79 0.28
CA MET A 9 47.32 -7.08 -0.38
C MET A 9 46.02 -7.90 -0.54
N LEU A 10 45.04 -7.77 0.37
CA LEU A 10 43.73 -8.45 0.23
C LEU A 10 42.83 -7.79 -0.82
N LEU A 11 43.03 -6.51 -1.13
CA LEU A 11 42.32 -5.80 -2.21
C LEU A 11 42.78 -6.26 -3.61
N PHE A 12 43.98 -6.81 -3.74
CA PHE A 12 44.52 -7.30 -5.02
C PHE A 12 44.04 -8.71 -5.41
N SER A 13 43.45 -9.47 -4.50
CA SER A 13 43.05 -10.84 -4.78
C SER A 13 41.63 -11.00 -5.36
N PHE A 14 40.85 -9.92 -5.53
CA PHE A 14 39.46 -9.96 -6.04
C PHE A 14 39.26 -9.00 -7.21
N SER A 15 39.25 -9.52 -8.40
CA SER A 15 39.37 -8.77 -9.67
C SER A 15 38.12 -8.06 -10.20
N LEU A 16 36.95 -8.03 -9.54
CA LEU A 16 35.77 -7.33 -10.02
C LEU A 16 35.20 -6.26 -9.07
N CYS A 17 35.46 -6.32 -7.76
CA CYS A 17 35.20 -5.20 -6.83
C CYS A 17 36.33 -4.17 -6.77
N ALA A 18 37.30 -4.25 -7.65
CA ALA A 18 38.59 -3.61 -7.54
C ALA A 18 38.56 -2.06 -7.60
N THR A 19 37.69 -1.47 -8.41
CA THR A 19 37.71 -0.02 -8.62
C THR A 19 37.14 0.76 -7.42
N ASN A 20 36.05 0.32 -6.83
CA ASN A 20 35.44 0.97 -5.66
C ASN A 20 36.28 0.71 -4.39
N GLY A 21 36.77 -0.52 -4.18
CA GLY A 21 37.58 -0.90 -3.05
C GLY A 21 38.92 -0.14 -2.98
N ILE A 22 39.59 0.09 -4.11
CA ILE A 22 40.81 0.88 -4.20
C ILE A 22 40.55 2.32 -3.78
N THR A 23 39.43 2.90 -4.22
CA THR A 23 39.04 4.29 -3.86
C THR A 23 38.80 4.43 -2.36
N TYR A 24 38.10 3.50 -1.74
CA TYR A 24 37.84 3.52 -0.29
C TYR A 24 39.09 3.24 0.52
N ALA A 25 39.99 2.34 0.08
CA ALA A 25 41.28 2.10 0.72
C ALA A 25 42.17 3.35 0.70
N GLN A 26 42.18 4.10 -0.41
CA GLN A 26 42.86 5.38 -0.50
C GLN A 26 42.27 6.44 0.44
N LYS A 27 40.94 6.54 0.50
CA LYS A 27 40.24 7.44 1.43
C LYS A 27 40.60 7.11 2.88
N ILE A 28 40.54 5.84 3.30
CA ILE A 28 40.93 5.39 4.65
C ILE A 28 42.39 5.70 4.95
N LYS A 29 43.28 5.53 3.95
CA LYS A 29 44.70 5.85 4.12
C LYS A 29 44.93 7.34 4.36
N ASN A 30 44.18 8.20 3.70
CA ASN A 30 44.30 9.65 3.77
C ASN A 30 43.55 10.26 4.96
N ALA A 31 42.67 9.52 5.60
CA ALA A 31 41.91 9.98 6.76
C ALA A 31 42.80 10.24 7.96
N SER A 32 42.61 11.39 8.60
CA SER A 32 43.45 11.91 9.67
C SER A 32 43.14 11.33 11.04
N THR A 33 41.88 11.00 11.29
CA THR A 33 41.39 10.51 12.59
C THR A 33 40.84 9.08 12.51
N LEU A 34 40.80 8.39 13.64
CA LEU A 34 40.18 7.06 13.73
C LEU A 34 38.71 7.12 13.39
N LYS A 35 38.01 8.17 13.86
CA LYS A 35 36.59 8.39 13.58
C LYS A 35 36.29 8.54 12.08
N GLU A 36 37.09 9.34 11.39
CA GLU A 36 36.99 9.52 9.94
C GLU A 36 37.20 8.19 9.18
N LYS A 37 38.16 7.37 9.64
CA LYS A 37 38.39 6.03 9.08
C LYS A 37 37.24 5.08 9.31
N GLU A 38 36.64 5.14 10.49
CA GLU A 38 35.43 4.38 10.85
C GLU A 38 34.25 4.75 9.95
N ASP A 39 33.98 6.04 9.78
CA ASP A 39 32.87 6.53 8.94
C ASP A 39 33.06 6.12 7.47
N ILE A 40 34.25 6.23 6.93
CA ILE A 40 34.60 5.79 5.56
C ILE A 40 34.41 4.27 5.41
N PHE A 41 34.85 3.48 6.42
CA PHE A 41 34.69 2.02 6.40
C PHE A 41 33.22 1.62 6.45
N LEU A 42 32.42 2.25 7.31
CA LEU A 42 30.97 2.01 7.40
C LEU A 42 30.25 2.36 6.09
N GLU A 43 30.60 3.48 5.45
CA GLU A 43 30.07 3.83 4.13
C GLU A 43 30.42 2.76 3.09
N TRP A 44 31.66 2.31 3.06
CA TRP A 44 32.08 1.27 2.13
C TRP A 44 31.35 -0.05 2.35
N VAL A 45 31.28 -0.53 3.60
CA VAL A 45 30.56 -1.77 3.96
C VAL A 45 29.08 -1.66 3.62
N MET A 46 28.44 -0.51 3.89
CA MET A 46 27.05 -0.28 3.57
C MET A 46 26.78 -0.34 2.06
N ARG A 47 27.63 0.28 1.24
CA ARG A 47 27.51 0.19 -0.23
C ARG A 47 27.76 -1.22 -0.74
N LEU A 48 28.82 -1.87 -0.26
CA LEU A 48 29.13 -3.23 -0.63
C LEU A 48 28.02 -4.20 -0.27
N SER A 49 27.33 -3.96 0.84
CA SER A 49 26.19 -4.75 1.28
C SER A 49 24.99 -4.71 0.29
N GLN A 50 24.89 -3.67 -0.51
CA GLN A 50 23.85 -3.53 -1.52
C GLN A 50 24.23 -4.16 -2.87
N GLU A 51 25.53 -4.24 -3.17
CA GLU A 51 26.07 -4.73 -4.44
C GLU A 51 26.45 -6.21 -4.36
N ASP A 52 27.17 -6.60 -3.30
CA ASP A 52 27.65 -7.96 -3.07
C ASP A 52 27.76 -8.29 -1.58
N ASN A 53 26.67 -8.79 -1.06
CA ASN A 53 26.54 -9.12 0.36
C ASN A 53 27.51 -10.24 0.83
N PHE A 54 27.89 -11.19 -0.04
CA PHE A 54 28.78 -12.28 0.35
C PHE A 54 30.19 -11.77 0.69
N HIS A 55 30.70 -10.88 -0.15
CA HIS A 55 31.99 -10.24 0.10
C HIS A 55 31.96 -9.29 1.31
N CYS A 56 30.80 -8.70 1.61
CA CYS A 56 30.64 -7.84 2.78
C CYS A 56 30.97 -8.58 4.09
N ASP A 57 30.37 -9.78 4.33
CA ASP A 57 30.62 -10.54 5.54
C ASP A 57 32.07 -11.06 5.61
N SER A 58 32.61 -11.54 4.48
CA SER A 58 34.00 -11.97 4.41
C SER A 58 34.99 -10.82 4.73
N ILE A 59 34.70 -9.61 4.31
CA ILE A 59 35.52 -8.44 4.65
C ILE A 59 35.42 -8.12 6.15
N ILE A 60 34.25 -8.22 6.73
CA ILE A 60 34.05 -7.97 8.17
C ILE A 60 34.78 -9.04 9.00
N GLU A 61 34.59 -10.31 8.66
CA GLU A 61 35.25 -11.43 9.35
C GLU A 61 36.79 -11.36 9.29
N ASN A 62 37.35 -10.98 8.13
CA ASN A 62 38.78 -10.85 7.95
C ASN A 62 39.39 -9.58 8.55
N LYS A 63 38.59 -8.66 9.13
CA LYS A 63 39.03 -7.37 9.67
C LYS A 63 38.75 -7.19 11.16
N ASN A 64 38.45 -8.26 11.90
CA ASN A 64 38.13 -8.21 13.33
C ASN A 64 39.16 -7.39 14.15
N GLU A 65 40.46 -7.51 13.88
CA GLU A 65 41.51 -6.70 14.56
C GLU A 65 41.35 -5.20 14.31
N TYR A 66 40.91 -4.80 13.13
CA TYR A 66 40.67 -3.40 12.81
C TYR A 66 39.38 -2.91 13.43
N ILE A 67 38.31 -3.72 13.36
CA ILE A 67 36.99 -3.42 13.91
C ILE A 67 37.02 -3.35 15.44
N SER A 68 37.87 -4.11 16.10
CA SER A 68 38.03 -4.05 17.56
C SER A 68 38.44 -2.66 18.07
N LYS A 69 39.03 -1.83 17.21
CA LYS A 69 39.44 -0.43 17.50
C LYS A 69 38.31 0.58 17.25
N PHE A 70 37.21 0.18 16.69
CA PHE A 70 36.07 1.07 16.45
C PHE A 70 35.41 1.52 17.75
N SER A 71 34.76 2.66 17.72
CA SER A 71 33.86 3.08 18.78
C SER A 71 32.70 2.09 18.92
N ASP A 72 32.08 2.03 20.09
CA ASP A 72 30.88 1.19 20.27
C ASP A 72 29.76 1.61 19.30
N ASP A 73 29.66 2.89 18.94
CA ASP A 73 28.74 3.39 17.91
C ASP A 73 29.03 2.80 16.54
N GLY A 74 30.30 2.71 16.16
CA GLY A 74 30.73 2.13 14.89
C GLY A 74 30.50 0.61 14.85
N LYS A 75 30.78 -0.09 15.95
CA LYS A 75 30.49 -1.52 16.08
C LYS A 75 29.00 -1.83 15.97
N ILE A 76 28.12 -1.05 16.62
CA ILE A 76 26.67 -1.18 16.53
C ILE A 76 26.20 -0.88 15.11
N ALA A 77 26.67 0.19 14.48
CA ALA A 77 26.31 0.52 13.11
C ALA A 77 26.66 -0.64 12.15
N LEU A 78 27.83 -1.24 12.31
CA LEU A 78 28.28 -2.37 11.51
C LEU A 78 27.39 -3.62 11.74
N LEU A 79 27.07 -3.92 12.97
CA LEU A 79 26.12 -5.00 13.31
C LEU A 79 24.76 -4.79 12.69
N VAL A 80 24.22 -3.57 12.73
CA VAL A 80 22.93 -3.25 12.11
C VAL A 80 22.96 -3.47 10.61
N ILE A 81 24.05 -3.08 9.94
CA ILE A 81 24.24 -3.35 8.50
C ILE A 81 24.25 -4.85 8.24
N GLN A 82 25.00 -5.64 9.01
CA GLN A 82 25.05 -7.10 8.87
C GLN A 82 23.69 -7.76 9.16
N PHE A 83 22.98 -7.30 10.19
CA PHE A 83 21.62 -7.76 10.47
C PHE A 83 20.67 -7.55 9.31
N ASN A 84 20.69 -6.34 8.73
CA ASN A 84 19.87 -6.04 7.57
C ASN A 84 20.23 -6.93 6.39
N ASN A 85 21.50 -7.17 6.16
CA ASN A 85 21.99 -8.07 5.10
C ASN A 85 21.53 -9.50 5.32
N SER A 86 21.71 -10.05 6.54
CA SER A 86 21.27 -11.41 6.88
C SER A 86 19.76 -11.58 6.68
N ARG A 87 18.98 -10.56 7.03
CA ARG A 87 17.53 -10.55 6.80
C ARG A 87 17.18 -10.55 5.30
N LEU A 88 17.84 -9.73 4.50
CA LEU A 88 17.59 -9.64 3.05
C LEU A 88 18.05 -10.92 2.31
N ARG A 89 19.01 -11.64 2.85
CA ARG A 89 19.44 -12.96 2.35
C ARG A 89 18.56 -14.12 2.81
N GLY A 90 17.72 -13.92 3.83
CA GLY A 90 16.99 -15.01 4.49
C GLY A 90 17.95 -16.02 5.16
N SER A 91 19.16 -15.58 5.49
CA SER A 91 20.15 -16.42 6.17
C SER A 91 19.70 -16.70 7.60
N ALA A 92 19.81 -17.96 8.00
CA ALA A 92 19.65 -18.35 9.41
C ALA A 92 20.84 -17.91 10.27
N SER A 93 21.98 -17.58 9.64
CA SER A 93 23.16 -17.09 10.33
C SER A 93 23.00 -15.61 10.65
N ILE A 94 22.64 -15.33 11.88
CA ILE A 94 22.66 -13.99 12.45
C ILE A 94 24.09 -13.70 12.88
N PRO A 95 24.59 -12.46 12.68
CA PRO A 95 25.93 -12.11 13.15
C PRO A 95 26.11 -12.48 14.63
N ASP A 96 27.24 -13.10 14.96
CA ASP A 96 27.55 -13.37 16.34
C ASP A 96 27.95 -12.07 17.06
N ILE A 97 27.06 -11.62 17.94
CA ILE A 97 27.22 -10.36 18.67
C ILE A 97 28.51 -10.39 19.52
N ASN A 98 28.90 -11.57 20.02
CA ASN A 98 30.09 -11.71 20.88
C ASN A 98 31.39 -11.39 20.14
N THR A 99 31.40 -11.47 18.82
CA THR A 99 32.59 -11.15 17.99
C THR A 99 33.00 -9.67 18.09
N TYR A 100 32.09 -8.79 18.54
CA TYR A 100 32.29 -7.33 18.46
C TYR A 100 32.80 -6.70 19.76
N ASP A 101 32.98 -7.47 20.83
CA ASP A 101 33.44 -6.93 22.13
C ASP A 101 32.68 -5.65 22.54
N LEU A 102 31.35 -5.77 22.59
CA LEU A 102 30.44 -4.69 23.00
C LEU A 102 30.38 -4.59 24.51
N ASN A 103 30.12 -3.39 25.04
CA ASN A 103 29.76 -3.25 26.43
C ASN A 103 28.44 -3.98 26.73
N GLN A 104 28.23 -4.34 28.00
CA GLN A 104 27.08 -5.15 28.43
C GLN A 104 25.70 -4.55 28.04
N ASN A 105 25.57 -3.23 28.03
CA ASN A 105 24.32 -2.55 27.66
C ASN A 105 24.02 -2.66 26.15
N ASP A 106 25.03 -2.50 25.32
CA ASP A 106 24.92 -2.63 23.87
C ASP A 106 24.70 -4.08 23.44
N GLN A 107 25.35 -5.01 24.13
CA GLN A 107 25.10 -6.45 23.93
C GLN A 107 23.64 -6.81 24.21
N LEU A 108 23.09 -6.37 25.34
CA LEU A 108 21.69 -6.60 25.70
C LEU A 108 20.71 -5.99 24.67
N LEU A 109 21.02 -4.79 24.17
CA LEU A 109 20.24 -4.12 23.14
C LEU A 109 20.23 -4.93 21.84
N MET A 110 21.40 -5.41 21.40
CA MET A 110 21.52 -6.20 20.17
C MET A 110 20.87 -7.58 20.29
N GLU A 111 20.95 -8.23 21.44
CA GLU A 111 20.22 -9.48 21.71
C GLU A 111 18.71 -9.29 21.61
N GLY A 112 18.17 -8.18 22.11
CA GLY A 112 16.77 -7.80 21.95
C GLY A 112 16.38 -7.63 20.47
N LEU A 113 17.23 -7.00 19.67
CA LEU A 113 17.01 -6.82 18.24
C LEU A 113 16.99 -8.17 17.50
N VAL A 114 17.91 -9.08 17.83
CA VAL A 114 17.95 -10.46 17.30
C VAL A 114 16.63 -11.18 17.54
N LYS A 115 16.13 -11.16 18.77
CA LYS A 115 14.87 -11.81 19.13
C LYS A 115 13.70 -11.23 18.35
N CYS A 116 13.66 -9.90 18.19
CA CYS A 116 12.64 -9.22 17.41
C CYS A 116 12.60 -9.74 15.96
N PHE A 117 13.74 -9.82 15.30
CA PHE A 117 13.81 -10.34 13.93
C PHE A 117 13.51 -11.83 13.80
N LYS A 118 13.85 -12.63 14.80
CA LYS A 118 13.53 -14.06 14.84
C LYS A 118 12.05 -14.33 15.17
N LYS A 119 11.26 -13.30 15.47
CA LYS A 119 9.90 -13.42 16.02
C LYS A 119 9.88 -14.26 17.32
N GLU A 120 10.97 -14.22 18.07
CA GLU A 120 11.05 -14.84 19.39
C GLU A 120 10.40 -13.91 20.43
N PRO A 121 9.71 -14.43 21.45
CA PRO A 121 9.05 -13.56 22.43
C PRO A 121 10.09 -12.79 23.26
N ILE A 122 9.86 -11.49 23.39
CA ILE A 122 10.60 -10.64 24.33
C ILE A 122 9.81 -10.61 25.64
N TYR A 123 10.38 -11.18 26.68
CA TYR A 123 9.74 -11.20 27.99
C TYR A 123 9.81 -9.83 28.67
N GLN A 124 8.80 -9.52 29.48
CA GLN A 124 8.68 -8.24 30.17
C GLN A 124 9.91 -7.89 31.03
N ALA A 125 10.53 -8.88 31.67
CA ALA A 125 11.74 -8.69 32.48
C ALA A 125 12.91 -8.17 31.64
N GLN A 126 13.18 -8.81 30.51
CA GLN A 126 14.24 -8.41 29.57
C GLN A 126 13.96 -7.01 28.97
N TYR A 127 12.70 -6.77 28.61
CA TYR A 127 12.30 -5.44 28.12
C TYR A 127 12.52 -4.34 29.15
N ASN A 128 12.16 -4.61 30.42
CA ASN A 128 12.34 -3.63 31.50
C ASN A 128 13.82 -3.29 31.72
N GLU A 129 14.71 -4.27 31.54
CA GLU A 129 16.14 -4.06 31.62
C GLU A 129 16.66 -3.21 30.45
N ILE A 130 16.27 -3.53 29.21
CA ILE A 130 16.58 -2.69 28.03
C ILE A 130 16.02 -1.28 28.20
N LYS A 131 14.79 -1.14 28.72
CA LYS A 131 14.16 0.14 29.00
C LYS A 131 14.93 0.94 30.05
N ARG A 132 15.48 0.29 31.06
CA ARG A 132 16.30 0.97 32.08
C ARG A 132 17.54 1.59 31.49
N ILE A 133 18.25 0.87 30.62
CA ILE A 133 19.47 1.37 29.97
C ILE A 133 19.18 2.37 28.88
N SER A 134 17.98 2.35 28.24
CA SER A 134 17.62 3.25 27.14
C SER A 134 17.65 4.73 27.54
N LYS A 135 17.52 5.05 28.82
CA LYS A 135 17.62 6.42 29.37
C LYS A 135 19.01 7.06 29.12
N TYR A 136 20.02 6.23 28.95
CA TYR A 136 21.40 6.66 28.72
C TYR A 136 21.79 6.64 27.22
N PHE A 137 20.87 6.31 26.33
CA PHE A 137 21.15 6.30 24.91
C PHE A 137 21.13 7.72 24.34
N GLU A 138 22.26 8.25 23.98
CA GLU A 138 22.38 9.53 23.28
C GLU A 138 22.33 9.35 21.76
N ASN A 139 22.91 8.26 21.27
CA ASN A 139 23.02 7.96 19.86
C ASN A 139 21.67 7.61 19.20
N ALA A 140 21.42 8.22 18.04
CA ALA A 140 20.17 8.01 17.28
C ALA A 140 19.94 6.55 16.84
N THR A 141 21.02 5.83 16.49
CA THR A 141 20.96 4.42 16.10
C THR A 141 20.43 3.55 17.26
N ARG A 142 20.99 3.71 18.47
CA ARG A 142 20.54 2.99 19.67
C ARG A 142 19.08 3.29 20.02
N LYS A 143 18.69 4.56 19.94
CA LYS A 143 17.29 4.96 20.17
C LYS A 143 16.35 4.30 19.18
N SER A 144 16.70 4.28 17.90
CA SER A 144 15.90 3.63 16.87
C SER A 144 15.78 2.13 17.12
N ILE A 145 16.89 1.44 17.46
CA ILE A 145 16.87 0.01 17.78
C ILE A 145 15.99 -0.26 19.01
N PHE A 146 16.11 0.53 20.08
CA PHE A 146 15.28 0.41 21.27
C PHE A 146 13.78 0.52 20.96
N TYR A 147 13.38 1.53 20.20
CA TYR A 147 11.98 1.69 19.81
C TYR A 147 11.51 0.56 18.89
N SER A 148 12.35 0.07 17.98
CA SER A 148 12.05 -1.11 17.14
C SER A 148 11.80 -2.35 17.99
N ILE A 149 12.63 -2.62 18.99
CA ILE A 149 12.44 -3.72 19.95
C ILE A 149 11.13 -3.55 20.72
N SER A 150 10.80 -2.32 21.13
CA SER A 150 9.58 -2.02 21.86
C SER A 150 8.31 -2.38 21.07
N THR A 151 8.35 -2.37 19.74
CA THR A 151 7.21 -2.81 18.91
C THR A 151 6.99 -4.33 18.95
N CYS A 152 8.01 -5.09 19.28
CA CYS A 152 7.99 -6.56 19.29
C CYS A 152 7.55 -7.16 20.64
N LEU A 153 7.34 -6.32 21.66
CA LEU A 153 6.89 -6.76 22.97
C LEU A 153 5.44 -7.28 22.90
N SER A 154 5.20 -8.46 23.45
CA SER A 154 3.86 -9.04 23.54
C SER A 154 2.99 -8.28 24.55
N GLY A 155 1.68 -8.14 24.26
CA GLY A 155 0.71 -7.53 25.18
C GLY A 155 0.66 -6.01 25.16
N ILE A 156 1.40 -5.33 24.28
CA ILE A 156 1.29 -3.89 24.06
C ILE A 156 0.12 -3.58 23.11
N ASP A 157 -0.66 -2.57 23.45
CA ASP A 157 -1.76 -2.08 22.62
C ASP A 157 -1.26 -1.47 21.29
N SER A 158 -2.14 -1.48 20.29
CA SER A 158 -1.80 -1.02 18.93
C SER A 158 -1.37 0.46 18.89
N GLN A 159 -1.98 1.32 19.72
CA GLN A 159 -1.64 2.74 19.75
C GLN A 159 -0.23 2.99 20.25
N SER A 160 0.18 2.27 21.29
CA SER A 160 1.55 2.31 21.83
C SER A 160 2.56 1.78 20.81
N LYS A 161 2.25 0.71 20.08
CA LYS A 161 3.11 0.20 19.00
C LYS A 161 3.32 1.22 17.89
N ILE A 162 2.27 1.91 17.47
CA ILE A 162 2.36 2.97 16.46
C ILE A 162 3.30 4.08 16.91
N LYS A 163 3.17 4.55 18.15
CA LYS A 163 4.09 5.56 18.71
C LYS A 163 5.55 5.10 18.74
N PHE A 164 5.78 3.82 19.03
CA PHE A 164 7.13 3.26 18.99
C PHE A 164 7.68 3.20 17.56
N PHE A 165 6.87 2.85 16.55
CA PHE A 165 7.29 2.91 15.17
C PHE A 165 7.63 4.33 14.72
N GLU A 166 6.82 5.32 15.08
CA GLU A 166 7.10 6.74 14.78
C GLU A 166 8.43 7.19 15.39
N ALA A 167 8.65 6.87 16.66
CA ALA A 167 9.91 7.19 17.33
C ALA A 167 11.09 6.45 16.70
N ALA A 168 10.93 5.16 16.34
CA ALA A 168 11.96 4.39 15.67
C ALA A 168 12.35 5.03 14.33
N ILE A 169 11.38 5.45 13.51
CA ILE A 169 11.64 6.14 12.23
C ILE A 169 12.32 7.49 12.45
N GLN A 170 11.85 8.29 13.41
CA GLN A 170 12.43 9.59 13.71
C GLN A 170 13.93 9.45 14.02
N HIS A 171 14.29 8.52 14.87
CA HIS A 171 15.68 8.27 15.23
C HIS A 171 16.47 7.57 14.11
N ALA A 172 15.84 6.66 13.36
CA ALA A 172 16.51 6.04 12.21
C ALA A 172 16.92 7.05 11.15
N LYS A 173 16.09 8.06 10.88
CA LYS A 173 16.42 9.15 9.94
C LYS A 173 17.60 10.00 10.38
N ALA A 174 17.84 10.11 11.67
CA ALA A 174 18.98 10.82 12.24
C ALA A 174 20.22 9.93 12.41
N SER A 175 20.10 8.63 12.13
CA SER A 175 21.20 7.66 12.18
C SER A 175 22.07 7.76 10.93
N PRO A 176 23.40 7.57 11.03
CA PRO A 176 24.26 7.43 9.86
C PRO A 176 24.03 6.13 9.09
N VAL A 177 23.28 5.18 9.65
CA VAL A 177 22.95 3.89 9.01
C VAL A 177 21.69 4.04 8.15
N GLU A 178 21.85 4.40 6.87
CA GLU A 178 20.75 4.67 5.93
C GLU A 178 19.78 3.49 5.79
N THR A 179 20.27 2.25 5.88
CA THR A 179 19.46 1.04 5.79
C THR A 179 18.52 0.84 6.98
N LEU A 180 18.79 1.47 8.13
CA LEU A 180 18.01 1.32 9.35
C LEU A 180 16.57 1.82 9.17
N THR A 181 16.39 2.97 8.52
CA THR A 181 15.05 3.50 8.24
C THR A 181 14.24 2.57 7.35
N SER A 182 14.87 1.99 6.34
CA SER A 182 14.24 0.98 5.47
C SER A 182 13.84 -0.27 6.27
N SER A 183 14.68 -0.71 7.20
CA SER A 183 14.37 -1.86 8.06
C SER A 183 13.18 -1.60 8.99
N VAL A 184 13.03 -0.39 9.51
CA VAL A 184 11.86 -0.02 10.32
C VAL A 184 10.56 -0.07 9.47
N TYR A 185 10.59 0.42 8.23
CA TYR A 185 9.44 0.29 7.33
C TYR A 185 9.08 -1.17 7.01
N ASP A 186 10.07 -2.07 6.95
CA ASP A 186 9.80 -3.50 6.79
C ASP A 186 9.18 -4.13 8.05
N LEU A 187 9.56 -3.69 9.25
CA LEU A 187 8.88 -4.12 10.49
C LEU A 187 7.43 -3.62 10.53
N MET A 188 7.18 -2.38 10.12
CA MET A 188 5.83 -1.84 10.00
C MET A 188 5.00 -2.62 8.98
N TYR A 189 5.58 -2.99 7.85
CA TYR A 189 4.92 -3.84 6.86
C TYR A 189 4.47 -5.17 7.46
N LEU A 190 5.34 -5.87 8.18
CA LEU A 190 4.98 -7.12 8.84
C LEU A 190 3.84 -6.92 9.84
N TYR A 191 3.91 -5.87 10.65
CA TYR A 191 2.88 -5.55 11.64
C TYR A 191 1.52 -5.26 10.99
N TYR A 192 1.48 -4.38 10.00
CA TYR A 192 0.21 -4.01 9.35
C TYR A 192 -0.34 -5.12 8.46
N THR A 193 0.51 -5.97 7.88
CA THR A 193 0.02 -7.16 7.15
C THR A 193 -0.55 -8.22 8.09
N ASP A 194 0.00 -8.38 9.29
CA ASP A 194 -0.55 -9.27 10.32
C ASP A 194 -1.92 -8.75 10.84
N LEU A 195 -2.16 -7.44 10.78
CA LEU A 195 -3.45 -6.79 11.08
C LEU A 195 -4.41 -6.74 9.90
N GLU A 196 -4.01 -7.22 8.72
CA GLU A 196 -4.73 -7.09 7.45
C GLU A 196 -4.99 -5.63 7.02
N ASP A 197 -4.29 -4.64 7.62
CA ASP A 197 -4.28 -3.24 7.20
C ASP A 197 -3.33 -3.06 6.02
N PHE A 198 -3.76 -3.53 4.85
CA PHE A 198 -2.94 -3.50 3.64
C PHE A 198 -2.72 -2.09 3.09
N GLU A 199 -3.59 -1.14 3.39
CA GLU A 199 -3.43 0.26 2.95
C GLU A 199 -2.26 0.93 3.67
N THR A 200 -2.22 0.81 4.98
CA THR A 200 -1.10 1.33 5.78
C THR A 200 0.19 0.56 5.48
N ALA A 201 0.11 -0.75 5.24
CA ALA A 201 1.27 -1.55 4.82
C ALA A 201 1.87 -1.04 3.49
N ILE A 202 1.04 -0.80 2.46
CA ILE A 202 1.49 -0.23 1.17
C ILE A 202 2.13 1.15 1.37
N LEU A 203 1.48 2.04 2.10
CA LEU A 203 1.98 3.40 2.32
C LEU A 203 3.38 3.38 2.94
N ASN A 204 3.61 2.51 3.92
CA ASN A 204 4.91 2.39 4.56
C ASN A 204 5.95 1.77 3.62
N GLN A 205 5.59 0.77 2.81
CA GLN A 205 6.50 0.21 1.80
C GLN A 205 6.85 1.23 0.71
N GLN A 206 5.92 2.08 0.29
CA GLN A 206 6.20 3.18 -0.65
C GLN A 206 7.16 4.21 -0.07
N LYS A 207 7.01 4.58 1.22
CA LYS A 207 7.97 5.45 1.91
C LYS A 207 9.37 4.81 1.99
N GLY A 208 9.43 3.52 2.31
CA GLY A 208 10.67 2.75 2.30
C GLY A 208 11.31 2.70 0.92
N LEU A 209 10.51 2.43 -0.12
CA LEU A 209 10.95 2.41 -1.51
C LEU A 209 11.52 3.75 -1.97
N LEU A 210 10.86 4.86 -1.65
CA LEU A 210 11.33 6.20 -1.99
C LEU A 210 12.71 6.48 -1.38
N LEU A 211 12.89 6.13 -0.11
CA LEU A 211 14.19 6.27 0.58
C LEU A 211 15.25 5.36 -0.01
N ALA A 212 14.92 4.09 -0.25
CA ALA A 212 15.85 3.14 -0.85
C ALA A 212 16.33 3.60 -2.24
N LYS A 213 15.41 4.11 -3.08
CA LYS A 213 15.77 4.69 -4.38
C LYS A 213 16.64 5.94 -4.23
N LYS A 214 16.31 6.85 -3.29
CA LYS A 214 17.10 8.07 -3.01
C LYS A 214 18.55 7.74 -2.64
N HIS A 215 18.76 6.76 -1.77
CA HIS A 215 20.07 6.36 -1.28
C HIS A 215 20.73 5.27 -2.13
N LYS A 216 20.12 4.88 -3.28
CA LYS A 216 20.61 3.83 -4.19
C LYS A 216 20.79 2.46 -3.51
N LEU A 217 19.92 2.13 -2.58
CA LEU A 217 19.90 0.87 -1.82
C LEU A 217 19.19 -0.22 -2.63
N THR A 218 19.89 -0.86 -3.58
CA THR A 218 19.29 -1.80 -4.55
C THR A 218 18.58 -2.97 -3.87
N ALA A 219 19.19 -3.59 -2.87
CA ALA A 219 18.62 -4.73 -2.14
C ALA A 219 17.31 -4.34 -1.41
N ASN A 220 17.29 -3.17 -0.76
CA ASN A 220 16.11 -2.65 -0.10
C ASN A 220 15.03 -2.26 -1.12
N THR A 221 15.41 -1.66 -2.26
CA THR A 221 14.49 -1.35 -3.36
C THR A 221 13.80 -2.60 -3.88
N LEU A 222 14.56 -3.67 -4.14
CA LEU A 222 14.03 -4.97 -4.56
C LEU A 222 13.05 -5.54 -3.53
N ASN A 223 13.41 -5.50 -2.23
CA ASN A 223 12.55 -6.00 -1.17
C ASN A 223 11.24 -5.21 -1.04
N HIS A 224 11.31 -3.87 -1.07
CA HIS A 224 10.11 -3.03 -1.01
C HIS A 224 9.17 -3.26 -2.19
N LEU A 225 9.70 -3.31 -3.43
CA LEU A 225 8.91 -3.62 -4.62
C LEU A 225 8.25 -5.00 -4.54
N THR A 226 9.00 -6.02 -4.09
CA THR A 226 8.46 -7.37 -3.89
C THR A 226 7.32 -7.37 -2.87
N ASN A 227 7.48 -6.67 -1.75
CA ASN A 227 6.44 -6.56 -0.72
C ASN A 227 5.21 -5.81 -1.26
N ILE A 228 5.40 -4.70 -1.99
CA ILE A 228 4.31 -3.95 -2.64
C ILE A 228 3.53 -4.85 -3.61
N GLY A 229 4.24 -5.65 -4.41
CA GLY A 229 3.62 -6.62 -5.31
C GLY A 229 2.74 -7.64 -4.57
N HIS A 230 3.25 -8.20 -3.46
CA HIS A 230 2.47 -9.13 -2.62
C HIS A 230 1.23 -8.48 -2.00
N ILE A 231 1.32 -7.23 -1.53
CA ILE A 231 0.16 -6.54 -0.97
C ILE A 231 -0.89 -6.29 -2.06
N HIS A 232 -0.49 -5.77 -3.22
CA HIS A 232 -1.40 -5.54 -4.33
C HIS A 232 -2.07 -6.84 -4.77
N PHE A 233 -1.33 -7.94 -4.80
CA PHE A 233 -1.90 -9.25 -5.09
C PHE A 233 -2.97 -9.66 -4.06
N LYS A 234 -2.69 -9.52 -2.76
CA LYS A 234 -3.67 -9.80 -1.69
C LYS A 234 -4.92 -8.93 -1.78
N LEU A 235 -4.77 -7.67 -2.22
CA LEU A 235 -5.87 -6.74 -2.46
C LEU A 235 -6.65 -7.03 -3.76
N GLY A 236 -6.25 -8.01 -4.55
CA GLY A 236 -6.84 -8.32 -5.86
C GLY A 236 -6.46 -7.33 -6.97
N ASN A 237 -5.53 -6.41 -6.73
CA ASN A 237 -5.03 -5.43 -7.70
C ASN A 237 -3.97 -6.07 -8.60
N ILE A 238 -4.39 -7.01 -9.45
CA ILE A 238 -3.53 -7.88 -10.24
C ILE A 238 -2.54 -7.09 -11.11
N SER A 239 -3.02 -6.07 -11.81
CA SER A 239 -2.17 -5.24 -12.70
C SER A 239 -1.05 -4.52 -11.92
N LYS A 240 -1.36 -3.93 -10.76
CA LYS A 240 -0.34 -3.27 -9.93
C LYS A 240 0.61 -4.26 -9.28
N ALA A 241 0.14 -5.45 -8.94
CA ALA A 241 1.01 -6.52 -8.43
C ALA A 241 2.01 -6.94 -9.51
N GLU A 242 1.53 -7.14 -10.73
CA GLU A 242 2.37 -7.50 -11.87
C GLU A 242 3.42 -6.41 -12.17
N GLU A 243 3.01 -5.14 -12.22
CA GLU A 243 3.91 -4.00 -12.42
C GLU A 243 5.03 -3.95 -11.36
N ALA A 244 4.67 -4.06 -10.07
CA ALA A 244 5.64 -4.04 -8.99
C ALA A 244 6.62 -5.23 -9.04
N PHE A 245 6.13 -6.43 -9.32
CA PHE A 245 6.99 -7.61 -9.47
C PHE A 245 7.91 -7.52 -10.69
N PHE A 246 7.44 -6.98 -11.81
CA PHE A 246 8.27 -6.81 -13.00
C PHE A 246 9.30 -5.69 -12.81
N GLU A 247 8.96 -4.58 -12.16
CA GLU A 247 9.93 -3.55 -11.80
C GLU A 247 11.01 -4.15 -10.87
N ALA A 248 10.61 -4.94 -9.87
CA ALA A 248 11.56 -5.66 -9.01
C ALA A 248 12.48 -6.58 -9.83
N LYS A 249 11.93 -7.34 -10.77
CA LYS A 249 12.70 -8.26 -11.62
C LYS A 249 13.70 -7.54 -12.52
N GLN A 250 13.39 -6.33 -13.00
CA GLN A 250 14.25 -5.52 -13.86
C GLN A 250 15.52 -4.98 -13.17
N LEU A 251 15.57 -4.98 -11.83
CA LEU A 251 16.75 -4.53 -11.08
C LEU A 251 18.00 -5.42 -11.29
N GLY A 252 17.84 -6.52 -12.01
CA GLY A 252 18.93 -7.44 -12.34
C GLY A 252 19.17 -8.48 -11.23
N MET A 253 19.63 -9.67 -11.62
CA MET A 253 19.89 -10.75 -10.68
C MET A 253 21.24 -10.55 -9.98
N ASN A 254 21.20 -10.52 -8.64
CA ASN A 254 22.37 -10.62 -7.79
C ASN A 254 22.23 -11.87 -6.92
N LYS A 255 23.16 -12.84 -7.08
CA LYS A 255 23.14 -14.13 -6.36
C LYS A 255 23.11 -13.99 -4.84
N SER A 256 23.56 -12.86 -4.30
CA SER A 256 23.53 -12.59 -2.87
C SER A 256 22.12 -12.25 -2.34
N LEU A 257 21.14 -12.05 -3.21
CA LEU A 257 19.76 -11.70 -2.87
C LEU A 257 18.76 -12.82 -3.17
N ASP A 258 19.23 -14.06 -3.24
CA ASP A 258 18.43 -15.24 -3.58
C ASP A 258 17.14 -15.36 -2.74
N PHE A 259 17.18 -14.94 -1.48
CA PHE A 259 15.97 -14.94 -0.63
C PHE A 259 14.86 -14.01 -1.17
N ILE A 260 15.22 -12.80 -1.57
CA ILE A 260 14.22 -11.84 -2.08
C ILE A 260 13.76 -12.27 -3.46
N TYR A 261 14.65 -12.77 -4.32
CA TYR A 261 14.27 -13.34 -5.61
C TYR A 261 13.38 -14.57 -5.45
N GLY A 262 13.67 -15.43 -4.47
CA GLY A 262 12.79 -16.55 -4.13
C GLY A 262 11.37 -16.08 -3.80
N LYS A 263 11.24 -15.05 -2.97
CA LYS A 263 9.95 -14.40 -2.66
C LYS A 263 9.30 -13.80 -3.91
N LEU A 264 10.04 -13.06 -4.70
CA LEU A 264 9.58 -12.42 -5.93
C LEU A 264 9.00 -13.45 -6.91
N TYR A 265 9.76 -14.50 -7.18
CA TYR A 265 9.33 -15.55 -8.11
C TYR A 265 8.17 -16.37 -7.56
N ASN A 266 8.10 -16.59 -6.23
CA ASN A 266 6.91 -17.17 -5.61
C ASN A 266 5.69 -16.27 -5.82
N GLY A 267 5.81 -14.96 -5.60
CA GLY A 267 4.73 -13.99 -5.83
C GLY A 267 4.26 -13.95 -7.29
N LEU A 268 5.19 -13.98 -8.25
CA LEU A 268 4.86 -14.12 -9.66
C LEU A 268 4.14 -15.44 -9.94
N GLY A 269 4.60 -16.55 -9.35
CA GLY A 269 3.92 -17.83 -9.44
C GLY A 269 2.49 -17.81 -8.95
N GLU A 270 2.23 -17.18 -7.80
CA GLU A 270 0.89 -16.98 -7.24
C GLU A 270 0.02 -16.11 -8.15
N LEU A 271 0.57 -15.02 -8.68
CA LEU A 271 -0.10 -14.12 -9.61
C LEU A 271 -0.57 -14.88 -10.87
N TYR A 272 0.33 -15.60 -11.51
CA TYR A 272 0.02 -16.35 -12.75
C TYR A 272 -0.91 -17.54 -12.49
N ASN A 273 -0.84 -18.15 -11.31
CA ASN A 273 -1.82 -19.15 -10.88
C ASN A 273 -3.24 -18.54 -10.74
N SER A 274 -3.35 -17.34 -10.18
CA SER A 274 -4.63 -16.63 -10.05
C SER A 274 -5.24 -16.28 -11.42
N LEU A 275 -4.39 -15.94 -12.39
CA LEU A 275 -4.76 -15.69 -13.80
C LEU A 275 -5.06 -16.98 -14.61
N ASN A 276 -5.01 -18.14 -13.98
CA ASN A 276 -5.16 -19.46 -14.61
C ASN A 276 -4.09 -19.79 -15.68
N ARG A 277 -2.95 -19.09 -15.66
CA ARG A 277 -1.79 -19.33 -16.52
C ARG A 277 -0.85 -20.32 -15.83
N LEU A 278 -1.30 -21.58 -15.70
CA LEU A 278 -0.71 -22.57 -14.81
C LEU A 278 0.73 -22.95 -15.20
N ASN A 279 1.03 -23.04 -16.50
CA ASN A 279 2.39 -23.39 -16.98
C ASN A 279 3.42 -22.31 -16.60
N GLU A 280 3.04 -21.04 -16.72
CA GLU A 280 3.90 -19.91 -16.36
C GLU A 280 4.06 -19.81 -14.84
N SER A 281 2.98 -20.06 -14.11
CA SER A 281 3.02 -20.18 -12.65
C SER A 281 4.07 -21.21 -12.22
N ILE A 282 4.02 -22.42 -12.76
CA ILE A 282 5.00 -23.49 -12.48
C ILE A 282 6.42 -23.06 -12.84
N LYS A 283 6.61 -22.34 -13.96
CA LYS A 283 7.93 -21.83 -14.34
C LYS A 283 8.49 -20.89 -13.26
N PHE A 284 7.71 -19.94 -12.81
CA PHE A 284 8.15 -19.00 -11.77
C PHE A 284 8.39 -19.70 -10.42
N TYR A 285 7.57 -20.66 -10.04
CA TYR A 285 7.84 -21.46 -8.85
C TYR A 285 9.14 -22.25 -8.94
N LYS A 286 9.48 -22.80 -10.11
CA LYS A 286 10.77 -23.48 -10.31
C LYS A 286 11.95 -22.52 -10.12
N GLU A 287 11.86 -21.30 -10.64
CA GLU A 287 12.87 -20.26 -10.38
C GLU A 287 12.97 -19.95 -8.86
N SER A 288 11.83 -19.84 -8.20
CA SER A 288 11.78 -19.65 -6.74
C SER A 288 12.45 -20.80 -5.98
N LEU A 289 12.20 -22.05 -6.38
CA LEU A 289 12.86 -23.23 -5.78
C LEU A 289 14.39 -23.16 -5.93
N ILE A 290 14.89 -22.79 -7.11
CA ILE A 290 16.33 -22.65 -7.35
C ILE A 290 16.94 -21.67 -6.34
N MET A 291 16.29 -20.53 -6.13
CA MET A 291 16.75 -19.50 -5.19
C MET A 291 16.73 -20.02 -3.74
N PHE A 292 15.66 -20.68 -3.31
CA PHE A 292 15.58 -21.16 -1.92
C PHE A 292 16.46 -22.39 -1.66
N TYR A 293 16.70 -23.24 -2.68
CA TYR A 293 17.68 -24.34 -2.53
C TYR A 293 19.11 -23.81 -2.39
N SER A 294 19.51 -22.76 -3.14
CA SER A 294 20.86 -22.18 -3.07
C SER A 294 21.22 -21.72 -1.66
N ILE A 295 20.24 -21.20 -0.91
CA ILE A 295 20.40 -20.68 0.46
C ILE A 295 19.90 -21.65 1.55
N LYS A 296 19.49 -22.86 1.18
CA LYS A 296 18.96 -23.88 2.09
C LYS A 296 17.81 -23.37 2.98
N ASN A 297 16.90 -22.58 2.40
CA ASN A 297 15.78 -21.98 3.14
C ASN A 297 14.57 -22.93 3.17
N SER A 298 14.51 -23.82 4.18
CA SER A 298 13.43 -24.81 4.32
C SER A 298 12.04 -24.16 4.38
N ASN A 299 11.89 -22.96 4.95
CA ASN A 299 10.60 -22.27 4.99
C ASN A 299 10.14 -21.83 3.59
N GLY A 300 11.04 -21.22 2.81
CA GLY A 300 10.74 -20.85 1.41
C GLY A 300 10.42 -22.09 0.56
N LEU A 301 11.19 -23.16 0.71
CA LEU A 301 10.97 -24.43 0.01
C LEU A 301 9.60 -25.04 0.34
N ALA A 302 9.21 -25.04 1.63
CA ALA A 302 7.90 -25.51 2.06
C ALA A 302 6.77 -24.73 1.38
N ILE A 303 6.83 -23.40 1.40
CA ILE A 303 5.82 -22.52 0.80
C ILE A 303 5.72 -22.76 -0.72
N VAL A 304 6.85 -22.81 -1.42
CA VAL A 304 6.83 -22.94 -2.87
C VAL A 304 6.33 -24.31 -3.30
N HIS A 305 6.76 -25.40 -2.66
CA HIS A 305 6.24 -26.74 -2.94
C HIS A 305 4.72 -26.83 -2.66
N LYS A 306 4.23 -26.22 -1.57
CA LYS A 306 2.80 -26.08 -1.33
C LYS A 306 2.09 -25.41 -2.50
N ASN A 307 2.59 -24.28 -2.97
CA ASN A 307 2.00 -23.51 -4.06
C ASN A 307 2.05 -24.25 -5.41
N ILE A 308 3.13 -24.96 -5.69
CA ILE A 308 3.22 -25.85 -6.86
C ILE A 308 2.15 -26.95 -6.75
N GLY A 309 2.01 -27.56 -5.60
CA GLY A 309 1.00 -28.58 -5.34
C GLY A 309 -0.42 -28.06 -5.56
N LYS A 310 -0.73 -26.83 -5.09
CA LYS A 310 -2.01 -26.14 -5.35
C LYS A 310 -2.24 -25.94 -6.85
N THR A 311 -1.20 -25.59 -7.58
CA THR A 311 -1.28 -25.37 -9.05
C THR A 311 -1.55 -26.67 -9.78
N TYR A 312 -0.86 -27.77 -9.44
CA TYR A 312 -1.14 -29.09 -10.00
C TYR A 312 -2.51 -29.63 -9.59
N PHE A 313 -2.94 -29.38 -8.38
CA PHE A 313 -4.29 -29.73 -7.95
C PHE A 313 -5.35 -29.02 -8.80
N LYS A 314 -5.14 -27.74 -9.07
CA LYS A 314 -6.02 -26.91 -9.93
C LYS A 314 -6.01 -27.39 -11.40
N SER A 315 -4.88 -27.87 -11.90
CA SER A 315 -4.78 -28.46 -13.27
C SER A 315 -5.35 -29.87 -13.36
N GLY A 316 -5.72 -30.50 -12.25
CA GLY A 316 -6.20 -31.88 -12.21
C GLY A 316 -5.12 -32.95 -12.12
N ASP A 317 -3.85 -32.56 -12.03
CA ASP A 317 -2.72 -33.49 -11.88
C ASP A 317 -2.51 -33.84 -10.41
N ILE A 318 -3.37 -34.73 -9.91
CA ILE A 318 -3.45 -35.09 -8.50
C ILE A 318 -2.17 -35.76 -8.00
N GLY A 319 -1.47 -36.51 -8.87
CA GLY A 319 -0.22 -37.19 -8.53
C GLY A 319 0.91 -36.20 -8.22
N LEU A 320 1.09 -35.21 -9.09
CA LEU A 320 2.09 -34.15 -8.90
C LEU A 320 1.71 -33.22 -7.74
N ALA A 321 0.42 -32.97 -7.53
CA ALA A 321 -0.05 -32.22 -6.37
C ALA A 321 0.34 -32.91 -5.06
N GLU A 322 0.06 -34.21 -4.94
CA GLU A 322 0.39 -35.02 -3.76
C GLU A 322 1.89 -35.03 -3.49
N SER A 323 2.70 -35.26 -4.53
CA SER A 323 4.16 -35.28 -4.40
C SER A 323 4.69 -33.95 -3.86
N ASN A 324 4.20 -32.83 -4.39
CA ASN A 324 4.63 -31.51 -3.93
C ASN A 324 4.15 -31.17 -2.52
N TYR A 325 2.93 -31.55 -2.13
CA TYR A 325 2.49 -31.41 -0.75
C TYR A 325 3.33 -32.23 0.23
N LYS A 326 3.75 -33.45 -0.15
CA LYS A 326 4.67 -34.28 0.65
C LYS A 326 6.04 -33.62 0.79
N MET A 327 6.58 -33.05 -0.28
CA MET A 327 7.84 -32.29 -0.23
C MET A 327 7.71 -31.07 0.70
N SER A 328 6.64 -30.31 0.57
CA SER A 328 6.35 -29.19 1.46
C SER A 328 6.32 -29.64 2.92
N LEU A 329 5.63 -30.74 3.24
CA LEU A 329 5.53 -31.26 4.60
C LEU A 329 6.89 -31.75 5.14
N THR A 330 7.77 -32.25 4.29
CA THR A 330 9.13 -32.65 4.67
C THR A 330 9.93 -31.44 5.17
N PHE A 331 9.92 -30.35 4.39
CA PHE A 331 10.59 -29.11 4.79
C PHE A 331 9.95 -28.45 6.02
N GLU A 332 8.63 -28.53 6.16
CA GLU A 332 7.91 -28.03 7.36
C GLU A 332 8.31 -28.77 8.65
N LYS A 333 8.65 -30.05 8.57
CA LYS A 333 9.11 -30.83 9.74
C LYS A 333 10.47 -30.37 10.26
N GLU A 334 11.29 -29.74 9.42
CA GLU A 334 12.60 -29.20 9.79
C GLU A 334 12.47 -27.87 10.57
N LEU A 335 11.31 -27.21 10.54
CA LEU A 335 11.10 -25.91 11.15
C LEU A 335 10.71 -26.04 12.64
N LYS A 336 11.27 -25.17 13.48
CA LYS A 336 10.91 -25.09 14.91
C LYS A 336 9.47 -24.63 15.11
N ASN A 337 9.04 -23.65 14.30
CA ASN A 337 7.69 -23.07 14.32
C ASN A 337 7.09 -23.13 12.92
N PRO A 338 6.55 -24.28 12.50
CA PRO A 338 5.95 -24.41 11.18
C PRO A 338 4.66 -23.57 11.08
N GLY A 339 4.62 -22.61 10.15
CA GLY A 339 3.45 -21.74 9.96
C GLY A 339 2.38 -22.36 9.08
N GLU A 340 2.80 -23.19 8.13
CA GLU A 340 1.98 -23.64 7.00
C GLU A 340 1.37 -25.03 7.19
N ARG A 341 1.72 -25.75 8.25
CA ARG A 341 1.36 -27.17 8.45
C ARG A 341 -0.15 -27.40 8.48
N GLY A 342 -0.90 -26.51 9.10
CA GLY A 342 -2.36 -26.60 9.14
C GLY A 342 -2.99 -26.49 7.74
N GLU A 343 -2.47 -25.58 6.91
CA GLU A 343 -2.92 -25.45 5.52
C GLU A 343 -2.54 -26.67 4.68
N LEU A 344 -1.36 -27.22 4.88
CA LEU A 344 -0.96 -28.46 4.20
C LEU A 344 -1.89 -29.62 4.52
N PHE A 345 -2.26 -29.81 5.78
CA PHE A 345 -3.22 -30.84 6.16
C PHE A 345 -4.59 -30.60 5.52
N TYR A 346 -5.04 -29.36 5.45
CA TYR A 346 -6.26 -29.01 4.74
C TYR A 346 -6.19 -29.35 3.25
N LEU A 347 -5.07 -29.06 2.58
CA LEU A 347 -4.84 -29.36 1.16
C LEU A 347 -4.77 -30.87 0.92
N PHE A 348 -4.14 -31.64 1.82
CA PHE A 348 -4.19 -33.10 1.76
C PHE A 348 -5.62 -33.64 1.92
N ALA A 349 -6.40 -33.05 2.81
CA ALA A 349 -7.81 -33.44 2.97
C ALA A 349 -8.60 -33.21 1.67
N GLN A 350 -8.41 -32.06 1.01
CA GLN A 350 -9.03 -31.78 -0.29
C GLN A 350 -8.58 -32.77 -1.37
N LEU A 351 -7.29 -33.06 -1.43
CA LEU A 351 -6.70 -33.98 -2.39
C LEU A 351 -7.23 -35.40 -2.20
N TYR A 352 -7.29 -35.91 -0.98
CA TYR A 352 -7.79 -37.26 -0.69
C TYR A 352 -9.32 -37.37 -0.86
N LEU A 353 -10.05 -36.27 -0.61
CA LEU A 353 -11.46 -36.21 -0.97
C LEU A 353 -11.67 -36.34 -2.48
N GLN A 354 -10.88 -35.65 -3.29
CA GLN A 354 -10.94 -35.77 -4.76
C GLN A 354 -10.54 -37.18 -5.25
N LYS A 355 -9.62 -37.84 -4.54
CA LYS A 355 -9.24 -39.24 -4.80
C LYS A 355 -10.28 -40.26 -4.30
N ASN A 356 -11.38 -39.81 -3.74
CA ASN A 356 -12.39 -40.64 -3.05
C ASN A 356 -11.82 -41.52 -1.92
N GLN A 357 -10.70 -41.07 -1.32
CA GLN A 357 -10.06 -41.74 -0.18
C GLN A 357 -10.52 -41.11 1.13
N LEU A 358 -11.79 -41.31 1.45
CA LEU A 358 -12.53 -40.55 2.47
C LEU A 358 -11.91 -40.66 3.86
N LYS A 359 -11.34 -41.83 4.21
CA LYS A 359 -10.68 -42.02 5.53
C LYS A 359 -9.45 -41.11 5.67
N TYR A 360 -8.58 -41.10 4.65
CA TYR A 360 -7.42 -40.22 4.67
C TYR A 360 -7.82 -38.72 4.64
N ALA A 361 -8.85 -38.38 3.88
CA ALA A 361 -9.40 -37.03 3.88
C ALA A 361 -9.86 -36.60 5.27
N GLU A 362 -10.52 -37.49 5.99
CA GLU A 362 -10.98 -37.26 7.36
C GLU A 362 -9.79 -37.10 8.32
N ASP A 363 -8.83 -38.02 8.30
CA ASP A 363 -7.65 -37.97 9.15
C ASP A 363 -6.89 -36.64 9.00
N TYR A 364 -6.72 -36.16 7.77
CA TYR A 364 -6.02 -34.91 7.51
C TYR A 364 -6.82 -33.68 7.89
N ILE A 365 -8.14 -33.67 7.67
CA ILE A 365 -8.94 -32.50 8.06
C ILE A 365 -8.99 -32.33 9.59
N ILE A 366 -9.04 -33.44 10.35
CA ILE A 366 -8.96 -33.43 11.80
C ILE A 366 -7.60 -32.86 12.26
N GLN A 367 -6.50 -33.29 11.66
CA GLN A 367 -5.17 -32.76 11.97
C GLN A 367 -5.09 -31.27 11.68
N SER A 368 -5.68 -30.80 10.57
CA SER A 368 -5.74 -29.38 10.22
C SER A 368 -6.51 -28.57 11.27
N ILE A 369 -7.70 -29.03 11.64
CA ILE A 369 -8.55 -28.38 12.65
C ILE A 369 -7.83 -28.30 14.00
N ASN A 370 -7.22 -29.38 14.46
CA ASN A 370 -6.50 -29.43 15.73
C ASN A 370 -5.30 -28.47 15.72
N TYR A 371 -4.52 -28.48 14.64
CA TYR A 371 -3.38 -27.60 14.48
C TYR A 371 -3.76 -26.11 14.56
N TRP A 372 -4.82 -25.72 13.89
CA TRP A 372 -5.30 -24.35 13.89
C TRP A 372 -5.97 -23.94 15.20
N LYS A 373 -6.70 -24.86 15.87
CA LYS A 373 -7.29 -24.62 17.19
C LYS A 373 -6.24 -24.36 18.27
N GLU A 374 -5.19 -25.18 18.32
CA GLU A 374 -4.08 -25.01 19.26
C GLU A 374 -3.41 -23.64 19.14
N ARG A 375 -3.48 -23.01 17.97
CA ARG A 375 -2.90 -21.70 17.65
C ARG A 375 -3.90 -20.57 17.61
N ASN A 376 -5.14 -20.84 17.95
CA ASN A 376 -6.23 -19.88 17.95
C ASN A 376 -6.51 -19.23 16.57
N TYR A 377 -6.27 -19.97 15.48
CA TYR A 377 -6.55 -19.54 14.10
C TYR A 377 -7.98 -19.88 13.71
N LEU A 378 -8.92 -19.04 14.15
CA LEU A 378 -10.35 -19.33 14.07
C LEU A 378 -10.90 -19.34 12.63
N ILE A 379 -10.45 -18.43 11.75
CA ILE A 379 -10.92 -18.34 10.36
C ILE A 379 -10.57 -19.62 9.56
N PRO A 380 -9.31 -20.12 9.57
CA PRO A 380 -8.98 -21.38 8.93
C PRO A 380 -9.74 -22.57 9.50
N VAL A 381 -9.98 -22.62 10.82
CA VAL A 381 -10.79 -23.66 11.47
C VAL A 381 -12.19 -23.70 10.88
N ASN A 382 -12.81 -22.52 10.73
CA ASN A 382 -14.16 -22.45 10.16
C ASN A 382 -14.20 -22.99 8.72
N LYS A 383 -13.22 -22.59 7.91
CA LYS A 383 -13.09 -23.10 6.52
C LYS A 383 -12.92 -24.63 6.49
N ALA A 384 -12.21 -25.19 7.48
CA ALA A 384 -12.04 -26.62 7.60
C ALA A 384 -13.33 -27.34 7.99
N TYR A 385 -14.19 -26.76 8.80
CA TYR A 385 -15.50 -27.33 9.10
C TYR A 385 -16.35 -27.54 7.86
N LEU A 386 -16.34 -26.58 6.91
CA LEU A 386 -17.05 -26.75 5.64
C LEU A 386 -16.51 -27.94 4.83
N LEU A 387 -15.19 -28.12 4.78
CA LEU A 387 -14.60 -29.26 4.09
C LEU A 387 -14.91 -30.57 4.84
N TYR A 388 -14.87 -30.55 6.17
CA TYR A 388 -15.17 -31.73 6.97
C TYR A 388 -16.64 -32.16 6.78
N SER A 389 -17.57 -31.21 6.77
CA SER A 389 -18.98 -31.50 6.43
C SER A 389 -19.10 -32.19 5.07
N LYS A 390 -18.37 -31.72 4.03
CA LYS A 390 -18.36 -32.35 2.70
C LYS A 390 -17.83 -33.79 2.77
N ILE A 391 -16.72 -34.02 3.50
CA ILE A 391 -16.14 -35.36 3.67
C ILE A 391 -17.17 -36.29 4.35
N LYS A 392 -17.83 -35.86 5.40
CA LYS A 392 -18.87 -36.62 6.11
C LYS A 392 -20.07 -36.93 5.23
N LYS A 393 -20.47 -35.97 4.39
CA LYS A 393 -21.54 -36.20 3.40
C LYS A 393 -21.17 -37.28 2.40
N GLU A 394 -19.96 -37.26 1.87
CA GLU A 394 -19.47 -38.31 0.95
C GLU A 394 -19.32 -39.67 1.63
N GLN A 395 -19.07 -39.71 2.95
CA GLN A 395 -19.06 -40.95 3.76
C GLN A 395 -20.48 -41.46 4.03
N GLY A 396 -21.53 -40.68 3.76
CA GLY A 396 -22.93 -41.02 4.07
C GLY A 396 -23.35 -40.64 5.49
N ASP A 397 -22.49 -40.06 6.31
CA ASP A 397 -22.81 -39.60 7.67
C ASP A 397 -23.41 -38.19 7.62
N LEU A 398 -24.69 -38.14 7.27
CA LEU A 398 -25.44 -36.87 7.15
C LEU A 398 -25.59 -36.15 8.49
N THR A 399 -25.58 -36.88 9.60
CA THR A 399 -25.69 -36.29 10.94
C THR A 399 -24.48 -35.44 11.27
N GLN A 400 -23.28 -35.99 11.14
CA GLN A 400 -22.04 -35.25 11.36
C GLN A 400 -21.82 -34.19 10.28
N ALA A 401 -22.23 -34.45 9.02
CA ALA A 401 -22.14 -33.47 7.97
C ALA A 401 -22.92 -32.19 8.31
N ASN A 402 -24.16 -32.34 8.81
CA ASN A 402 -24.97 -31.23 9.26
C ASN A 402 -24.39 -30.53 10.49
N GLU A 403 -23.88 -31.28 11.47
CA GLU A 403 -23.25 -30.70 12.66
C GLU A 403 -22.08 -29.76 12.30
N PHE A 404 -21.19 -30.22 11.41
CA PHE A 404 -20.04 -29.37 10.97
C PHE A 404 -20.48 -28.23 10.07
N LEU A 405 -21.53 -28.40 9.29
CA LEU A 405 -22.10 -27.30 8.51
C LEU A 405 -22.71 -26.22 9.41
N GLU A 406 -23.41 -26.61 10.46
CA GLU A 406 -23.93 -25.67 11.47
C GLU A 406 -22.80 -24.93 12.19
N LYS A 407 -21.71 -25.62 12.58
CA LYS A 407 -20.52 -24.98 13.14
C LYS A 407 -19.94 -23.95 12.20
N TYR A 408 -19.86 -24.27 10.90
CA TYR A 408 -19.39 -23.34 9.88
C TYR A 408 -20.31 -22.11 9.77
N ILE A 409 -21.63 -22.31 9.67
CA ILE A 409 -22.61 -21.23 9.53
C ILE A 409 -22.58 -20.32 10.75
N ASN A 410 -22.72 -20.89 11.96
CA ASN A 410 -22.75 -20.13 13.21
C ASN A 410 -21.50 -19.28 13.43
N PHE A 411 -20.34 -19.78 13.05
CA PHE A 411 -19.11 -19.00 13.12
C PHE A 411 -19.09 -17.91 12.06
N SER A 412 -19.49 -18.24 10.80
CA SER A 412 -19.51 -17.28 9.70
C SER A 412 -20.43 -16.11 10.01
N ASP A 413 -21.63 -16.39 10.51
CA ASP A 413 -22.61 -15.37 10.89
C ASP A 413 -22.07 -14.47 12.01
N SER A 414 -21.49 -15.09 13.06
CA SER A 414 -20.89 -14.35 14.18
C SER A 414 -19.71 -13.49 13.74
N PHE A 415 -18.86 -14.04 12.88
CA PHE A 415 -17.68 -13.34 12.38
C PHE A 415 -18.05 -12.17 11.46
N HIS A 416 -19.00 -12.38 10.53
CA HIS A 416 -19.44 -11.31 9.62
C HIS A 416 -20.20 -10.21 10.36
N LYS A 417 -20.98 -10.57 11.37
CA LYS A 417 -21.63 -9.59 12.26
C LYS A 417 -20.55 -8.72 12.95
N LEU A 418 -19.56 -9.35 13.56
CA LEU A 418 -18.48 -8.66 14.25
C LEU A 418 -17.64 -7.80 13.29
N GLU A 419 -17.31 -8.33 12.10
CA GLU A 419 -16.56 -7.60 11.08
C GLU A 419 -17.35 -6.39 10.55
N THR A 420 -18.65 -6.57 10.34
CA THR A 420 -19.53 -5.50 9.91
C THR A 420 -19.67 -4.43 11.00
N GLU A 421 -19.86 -4.83 12.27
CA GLU A 421 -19.91 -3.91 13.41
C GLU A 421 -18.59 -3.15 13.57
N ARG A 422 -17.43 -3.82 13.40
CA ARG A 422 -16.11 -3.18 13.43
C ARG A 422 -15.94 -2.17 12.29
N LYS A 423 -16.34 -2.51 11.06
CA LYS A 423 -16.26 -1.60 9.91
C LYS A 423 -17.20 -0.40 10.05
N VAL A 424 -18.43 -0.64 10.56
CA VAL A 424 -19.37 0.44 10.87
C VAL A 424 -18.83 1.35 11.97
N ALA A 425 -18.21 0.79 13.03
CA ALA A 425 -17.57 1.55 14.08
C ALA A 425 -16.39 2.39 13.55
N GLU A 426 -15.53 1.82 12.70
CA GLU A 426 -14.40 2.48 12.08
C GLU A 426 -14.85 3.63 11.16
N ILE A 427 -15.84 3.39 10.30
CA ILE A 427 -16.48 4.43 9.46
C ILE A 427 -17.10 5.52 10.34
N SER A 428 -17.77 5.14 11.44
CA SER A 428 -18.36 6.08 12.38
C SER A 428 -17.33 6.94 13.09
N GLU A 429 -16.18 6.36 13.48
CA GLU A 429 -15.05 7.10 14.07
C GLU A 429 -14.40 8.06 13.08
N LEU A 430 -14.18 7.61 11.84
CA LEU A 430 -13.69 8.46 10.76
C LEU A 430 -14.63 9.64 10.50
N PHE A 431 -15.93 9.37 10.42
CA PHE A 431 -16.94 10.41 10.24
C PHE A 431 -17.00 11.39 11.41
N LYS A 432 -16.89 10.89 12.67
CA LYS A 432 -16.80 11.74 13.86
C LYS A 432 -15.52 12.58 13.88
N SER A 433 -14.39 12.00 13.45
CA SER A 433 -13.12 12.72 13.35
C SER A 433 -13.21 13.83 12.30
N GLU A 434 -13.77 13.52 11.14
CA GLU A 434 -13.99 14.52 10.08
C GLU A 434 -14.96 15.63 10.49
N GLN A 435 -16.02 15.30 11.22
CA GLN A 435 -16.92 16.30 11.80
C GLN A 435 -16.23 17.16 12.84
N LYS A 436 -15.35 16.59 13.68
CA LYS A 436 -14.56 17.37 14.65
C LYS A 436 -13.60 18.32 13.94
N GLU A 437 -12.91 17.84 12.91
CA GLU A 437 -11.99 18.65 12.11
C GLU A 437 -12.70 19.80 11.40
N ARG A 438 -13.86 19.52 10.79
CA ARG A 438 -14.72 20.59 10.22
C ARG A 438 -15.20 21.61 11.27
N LYS A 439 -15.51 21.15 12.49
CA LYS A 439 -15.87 22.05 13.60
C LYS A 439 -14.70 22.90 14.06
N ILE A 440 -13.51 22.32 14.16
CA ILE A 440 -12.27 23.04 14.50
C ILE A 440 -11.97 24.11 13.46
N ILE A 441 -11.98 23.75 12.18
CA ILE A 441 -11.77 24.68 11.06
C ILE A 441 -12.83 25.81 11.07
N ALA A 442 -14.10 25.46 11.33
CA ALA A 442 -15.17 26.46 11.43
C ALA A 442 -15.00 27.36 12.65
N GLN A 443 -14.49 26.83 13.78
CA GLN A 443 -14.18 27.62 14.98
C GLN A 443 -12.96 28.52 14.77
N GLU A 444 -11.90 28.02 14.14
CA GLU A 444 -10.72 28.81 13.78
C GLU A 444 -11.09 29.95 12.82
N LYS A 445 -11.92 29.66 11.83
CA LYS A 445 -12.43 30.68 10.91
C LYS A 445 -13.25 31.76 11.64
N LYS A 446 -14.14 31.38 12.55
CA LYS A 446 -14.90 32.33 13.40
C LYS A 446 -13.99 33.13 14.33
N LEU A 447 -12.92 32.51 14.85
CA LEU A 447 -11.94 33.17 15.71
C LEU A 447 -11.14 34.22 14.91
N ASP A 448 -10.75 33.91 13.67
CA ASP A 448 -10.04 34.82 12.80
C ASP A 448 -10.94 35.96 12.26
N GLU A 449 -12.20 35.64 11.94
CA GLU A 449 -13.23 36.65 11.66
C GLU A 449 -13.44 37.59 12.86
N GLY A 450 -13.54 37.04 14.07
CA GLY A 450 -13.68 37.84 15.31
C GLY A 450 -12.43 38.65 15.68
N LYS A 451 -11.22 38.16 15.36
CA LYS A 451 -9.97 38.93 15.51
C LYS A 451 -9.92 40.08 14.50
N SER A 452 -10.30 39.80 13.24
CA SER A 452 -10.36 40.83 12.19
C SER A 452 -11.38 41.91 12.52
N GLU A 453 -12.54 41.53 13.07
CA GLU A 453 -13.57 42.47 13.51
C GLU A 453 -13.09 43.33 14.70
N ARG A 454 -12.40 42.73 15.69
CA ARG A 454 -11.80 43.48 16.83
C ARG A 454 -10.72 44.45 16.36
N ILE A 455 -9.87 44.06 15.41
CA ILE A 455 -8.85 44.92 14.83
C ILE A 455 -9.54 46.07 14.07
N LEU A 456 -10.61 45.78 13.33
CA LEU A 456 -11.40 46.79 12.60
C LEU A 456 -12.08 47.77 13.57
N VAL A 457 -12.60 47.28 14.69
CA VAL A 457 -13.22 48.09 15.74
C VAL A 457 -12.19 48.94 16.49
N GLN A 458 -11.03 48.37 16.84
CA GLN A 458 -9.92 49.13 17.45
C GLN A 458 -9.40 50.23 16.51
N ASN A 459 -9.18 49.88 15.23
CA ASN A 459 -8.77 50.86 14.21
C ASN A 459 -9.83 51.95 14.00
N LYS A 460 -11.11 51.60 14.04
CA LYS A 460 -12.20 52.60 14.02
C LYS A 460 -12.20 53.49 15.24
N LEU A 461 -11.92 52.95 16.42
CA LEU A 461 -11.87 53.73 17.66
C LEU A 461 -10.68 54.72 17.70
N GLU A 462 -9.50 54.24 17.26
CA GLU A 462 -8.32 55.13 17.11
C GLU A 462 -8.53 56.16 16.00
N TYR A 463 -9.14 55.79 14.89
CA TYR A 463 -9.48 56.71 13.82
C TYR A 463 -10.49 57.75 14.30
N THR A 464 -11.52 57.34 15.09
CA THR A 464 -12.49 58.28 15.65
C THR A 464 -11.84 59.26 16.64
N LYS A 465 -10.86 58.80 17.43
CA LYS A 465 -10.06 59.69 18.33
C LYS A 465 -9.20 60.67 17.52
N GLN A 466 -8.56 60.22 16.45
CA GLN A 466 -7.76 61.07 15.56
C GLN A 466 -8.62 62.08 14.83
N VAL A 467 -9.80 61.67 14.34
CA VAL A 467 -10.77 62.60 13.68
C VAL A 467 -11.33 63.60 14.66
N ASN A 468 -11.63 63.24 15.94
CA ASN A 468 -12.06 64.17 16.97
C ASN A 468 -10.95 65.21 17.35
N ASN A 469 -9.69 64.77 17.36
CA ASN A 469 -8.56 65.70 17.54
C ASN A 469 -8.33 66.58 16.31
N LEU A 470 -8.64 66.12 15.11
CA LEU A 470 -8.55 66.91 13.86
C LEU A 470 -9.72 67.89 13.71
N ILE A 471 -10.93 67.58 14.24
CA ILE A 471 -12.09 68.48 14.25
C ILE A 471 -11.81 69.75 15.06
N MET A 472 -10.99 69.66 16.09
CA MET A 472 -10.53 70.82 16.86
C MET A 472 -9.56 71.73 16.08
N VAL A 473 -8.93 71.22 15.04
CA VAL A 473 -7.98 71.96 14.19
C VAL A 473 -8.68 72.50 12.93
N ILE A 474 -9.97 72.24 12.80
CA ILE A 474 -10.73 72.46 11.54
C ILE A 474 -11.42 73.83 11.50
N LEU A 475 -10.65 74.67 11.15
CA LEU A 475 -11.07 75.73 10.21
C LEU A 475 -10.58 75.46 8.74
N ILE A 476 -10.24 74.18 8.52
CA ILE A 476 -9.73 73.78 7.19
C ILE A 476 -10.74 72.74 6.54
N ILE A 477 -12.01 73.14 6.55
CA ILE A 477 -13.16 72.28 6.24
C ILE A 477 -13.28 71.85 4.76
N SER A 478 -12.69 72.54 3.84
CA SER A 478 -12.92 72.21 2.44
C SER A 478 -12.09 71.04 1.88
N LEU A 479 -10.94 70.72 2.52
CA LEU A 479 -10.08 69.64 2.05
C LEU A 479 -10.54 68.24 2.55
N VAL A 480 -11.19 68.21 3.74
CA VAL A 480 -11.65 66.96 4.40
C VAL A 480 -12.88 66.37 3.70
N LEU A 481 -13.77 67.19 3.15
CA LEU A 481 -14.93 66.73 2.39
C LEU A 481 -14.52 66.01 1.07
N PHE A 482 -13.44 66.42 0.46
CA PHE A 482 -12.93 65.78 -0.75
C PHE A 482 -12.30 64.44 -0.46
N VAL A 483 -11.59 64.33 0.66
CA VAL A 483 -10.98 63.06 1.09
C VAL A 483 -12.03 62.04 1.56
N ALA A 484 -13.09 62.51 2.22
CA ALA A 484 -14.20 61.65 2.65
C ALA A 484 -14.97 61.05 1.46
N LEU A 485 -15.14 61.85 0.39
CA LEU A 485 -15.81 61.38 -0.82
C LEU A 485 -14.98 60.32 -1.58
N PHE A 486 -13.65 60.51 -1.59
CA PHE A 486 -12.74 59.53 -2.23
C PHE A 486 -12.70 58.18 -1.48
N ILE A 487 -12.76 58.24 -0.16
CA ILE A 487 -12.81 57.02 0.68
C ILE A 487 -14.12 56.25 0.49
N LEU A 488 -15.24 56.94 0.35
CA LEU A 488 -16.54 56.34 0.09
C LEU A 488 -16.61 55.59 -1.28
N ILE A 489 -16.00 56.16 -2.30
CA ILE A 489 -15.91 55.52 -3.64
C ILE A 489 -14.99 54.29 -3.58
N SER A 490 -13.87 54.36 -2.89
CA SER A 490 -12.92 53.27 -2.76
C SER A 490 -13.48 52.08 -1.95
N THR A 491 -14.27 52.37 -0.88
CA THR A 491 -14.90 51.32 -0.07
C THR A 491 -16.04 50.62 -0.84
N ARG A 492 -16.75 51.31 -1.70
CA ARG A 492 -17.81 50.77 -2.54
C ARG A 492 -17.25 49.75 -3.56
N ASN A 493 -16.11 50.09 -4.18
CA ASN A 493 -15.41 49.19 -5.11
C ASN A 493 -14.86 47.93 -4.40
N LYS A 494 -14.43 48.05 -3.14
CA LYS A 494 -13.93 46.91 -2.36
C LYS A 494 -15.05 45.98 -1.92
N GLN A 495 -16.24 46.48 -1.63
CA GLN A 495 -17.42 45.67 -1.31
C GLN A 495 -17.95 44.90 -2.52
N GLU A 496 -17.86 45.43 -3.71
CA GLU A 496 -18.22 44.68 -4.94
C GLU A 496 -17.26 43.53 -5.23
N GLN A 497 -15.98 43.71 -4.95
CA GLN A 497 -15.00 42.61 -5.07
C GLN A 497 -15.23 41.48 -4.07
N LEU A 498 -15.61 41.81 -2.82
CA LEU A 498 -15.94 40.82 -1.79
C LEU A 498 -17.21 40.02 -2.13
N LYS A 499 -18.22 40.68 -2.69
CA LYS A 499 -19.45 40.00 -3.15
C LYS A 499 -19.18 39.03 -4.33
N LYS A 500 -18.27 39.39 -5.26
CA LYS A 500 -17.86 38.48 -6.35
C LYS A 500 -17.16 37.25 -5.80
N LYS A 501 -16.26 37.42 -4.86
CA LYS A 501 -15.52 36.31 -4.22
C LYS A 501 -16.41 35.37 -3.41
N GLN A 502 -17.43 35.90 -2.76
CA GLN A 502 -18.40 35.11 -1.98
C GLN A 502 -19.28 34.23 -2.91
N LYS A 503 -19.66 34.76 -4.07
CA LYS A 503 -20.43 34.03 -5.07
C LYS A 503 -19.63 32.91 -5.75
N GLU A 504 -18.32 33.10 -5.86
CA GLU A 504 -17.38 32.09 -6.37
C GLU A 504 -17.24 30.89 -5.42
N ILE A 505 -17.19 31.18 -4.11
CA ILE A 505 -17.14 30.14 -3.06
C ILE A 505 -18.45 29.35 -2.98
N GLU A 506 -19.60 30.01 -3.11
CA GLU A 506 -20.90 29.38 -3.13
C GLU A 506 -21.09 28.44 -4.34
N LEU A 507 -20.55 28.85 -5.50
CA LEU A 507 -20.54 28.03 -6.70
C LEU A 507 -19.65 26.79 -6.54
N GLN A 508 -18.48 26.96 -5.92
CA GLN A 508 -17.59 25.85 -5.61
C GLN A 508 -18.21 24.85 -4.61
N GLN A 509 -18.93 25.32 -3.61
CA GLN A 509 -19.61 24.45 -2.65
C GLN A 509 -20.78 23.69 -3.29
N THR A 510 -21.50 24.30 -4.21
CA THR A 510 -22.58 23.65 -4.97
C THR A 510 -22.02 22.59 -5.92
N LEU A 511 -20.89 22.87 -6.57
CA LEU A 511 -20.18 21.89 -7.41
C LEU A 511 -19.70 20.66 -6.59
N LEU A 512 -19.18 20.87 -5.38
CA LEU A 512 -18.75 19.81 -4.49
C LEU A 512 -19.91 18.93 -4.01
N ARG A 513 -21.09 19.48 -3.74
CA ARG A 513 -22.30 18.73 -3.34
C ARG A 513 -22.89 17.89 -4.47
N THR A 514 -22.77 18.33 -5.72
CA THR A 514 -23.33 17.63 -6.88
C THR A 514 -22.45 16.46 -7.34
N GLN A 515 -21.20 16.40 -6.91
CA GLN A 515 -20.25 15.37 -7.31
C GLN A 515 -20.37 14.04 -6.55
N MET A 516 -21.09 14.00 -5.43
CA MET A 516 -21.44 12.73 -4.78
C MET A 516 -22.78 12.27 -5.32
N ASN A 517 -22.76 11.36 -6.30
CA ASN A 517 -23.99 10.78 -6.86
C ASN A 517 -24.71 9.95 -5.78
N PRO A 518 -25.83 10.48 -5.16
CA PRO A 518 -26.52 9.74 -4.10
C PRO A 518 -27.09 8.42 -4.62
N HIS A 519 -27.42 8.36 -5.90
CA HIS A 519 -27.92 7.18 -6.58
C HIS A 519 -26.89 6.03 -6.57
N PHE A 520 -25.62 6.32 -6.76
CA PHE A 520 -24.56 5.31 -6.64
C PHE A 520 -24.48 4.71 -5.22
N ILE A 521 -24.60 5.56 -4.19
CA ILE A 521 -24.58 5.10 -2.79
C ILE A 521 -25.77 4.21 -2.49
N PHE A 522 -26.97 4.61 -2.91
CA PHE A 522 -28.19 3.80 -2.74
C PHE A 522 -28.11 2.47 -3.49
N ASN A 523 -27.62 2.48 -4.72
CA ASN A 523 -27.45 1.27 -5.52
C ASN A 523 -26.42 0.31 -4.88
N ALA A 524 -25.31 0.83 -4.37
CA ALA A 524 -24.30 0.02 -3.67
C ALA A 524 -24.89 -0.60 -2.39
N MET A 525 -25.68 0.14 -1.62
CA MET A 525 -26.37 -0.40 -0.44
C MET A 525 -27.39 -1.49 -0.78
N SER A 526 -28.12 -1.33 -1.87
CA SER A 526 -29.09 -2.33 -2.35
C SER A 526 -28.39 -3.64 -2.75
N VAL A 527 -27.22 -3.57 -3.37
CA VAL A 527 -26.43 -4.77 -3.71
C VAL A 527 -25.92 -5.49 -2.46
N ILE A 528 -25.46 -4.73 -1.46
CA ILE A 528 -25.07 -5.30 -0.17
C ILE A 528 -26.26 -6.01 0.48
N GLN A 529 -27.44 -5.38 0.46
CA GLN A 529 -28.68 -5.99 0.97
C GLN A 529 -29.02 -7.28 0.22
N SER A 530 -28.89 -7.30 -1.13
CA SER A 530 -29.14 -8.52 -1.91
C SER A 530 -28.21 -9.64 -1.49
N TYR A 531 -26.91 -9.41 -1.43
CA TYR A 531 -25.94 -10.43 -0.98
C TYR A 531 -26.22 -10.93 0.45
N ILE A 532 -26.72 -10.08 1.33
CA ILE A 532 -27.13 -10.48 2.69
C ILE A 532 -28.40 -11.34 2.64
N TYR A 533 -29.39 -10.99 1.82
CA TYR A 533 -30.63 -11.77 1.64
C TYR A 533 -30.36 -13.14 1.02
N ASP A 534 -29.43 -13.20 0.09
CA ASP A 534 -29.03 -14.43 -0.60
C ASP A 534 -28.06 -15.29 0.23
N GLU A 535 -27.78 -14.91 1.48
CA GLU A 535 -26.82 -15.55 2.39
C GLU A 535 -25.39 -15.65 1.83
N ASP A 536 -25.07 -14.84 0.80
CA ASP A 536 -23.76 -14.77 0.17
C ASP A 536 -22.83 -13.83 0.94
N ILE A 537 -22.42 -14.29 2.11
CA ILE A 537 -21.59 -13.53 3.04
C ILE A 537 -20.21 -13.19 2.46
N PRO A 538 -19.53 -14.09 1.69
CA PRO A 538 -18.25 -13.78 1.07
C PRO A 538 -18.34 -12.59 0.10
N ASN A 539 -19.34 -12.56 -0.78
CA ASN A 539 -19.51 -11.47 -1.74
C ASN A 539 -19.99 -10.18 -1.09
N SER A 540 -20.86 -10.25 -0.08
CA SER A 540 -21.25 -9.09 0.73
C SER A 540 -20.03 -8.42 1.39
N SER A 541 -19.16 -9.21 2.03
CA SER A 541 -17.95 -8.70 2.67
C SER A 541 -16.97 -8.09 1.65
N LYS A 542 -16.75 -8.80 0.53
CA LYS A 542 -15.87 -8.34 -0.55
C LYS A 542 -16.35 -7.02 -1.16
N PHE A 543 -17.65 -6.92 -1.43
CA PHE A 543 -18.27 -5.71 -1.95
C PHE A 543 -18.11 -4.53 -0.99
N LEU A 544 -18.38 -4.74 0.30
CA LEU A 544 -18.27 -3.71 1.33
C LEU A 544 -16.85 -3.20 1.49
N ILE A 545 -15.85 -4.08 1.38
CA ILE A 545 -14.44 -3.71 1.40
C ILE A 545 -14.10 -2.79 0.21
N HIS A 546 -14.50 -3.17 -0.99
CA HIS A 546 -14.25 -2.35 -2.19
C HIS A 546 -14.98 -1.00 -2.11
N PHE A 547 -16.23 -1.00 -1.67
CA PHE A 547 -17.06 0.19 -1.53
C PHE A 547 -16.48 1.17 -0.51
N SER A 548 -16.12 0.70 0.69
CA SER A 548 -15.57 1.57 1.73
C SER A 548 -14.24 2.19 1.31
N LYS A 549 -13.38 1.43 0.59
CA LYS A 549 -12.13 1.93 0.06
C LYS A 549 -12.32 2.96 -1.05
N LEU A 550 -13.26 2.71 -1.96
CA LEU A 550 -13.63 3.68 -3.00
C LEU A 550 -14.13 4.99 -2.39
N MET A 551 -15.07 4.89 -1.44
CA MET A 551 -15.63 6.08 -0.78
C MET A 551 -14.56 6.91 -0.07
N ARG A 552 -13.60 6.25 0.60
CA ARG A 552 -12.47 6.94 1.21
C ARG A 552 -11.64 7.69 0.18
N LEU A 553 -11.26 7.04 -0.93
CA LEU A 553 -10.47 7.66 -1.99
C LEU A 553 -11.18 8.86 -2.62
N ILE A 554 -12.47 8.75 -2.85
CA ILE A 554 -13.28 9.85 -3.36
C ILE A 554 -13.26 11.03 -2.37
N LEU A 555 -13.53 10.77 -1.08
CA LEU A 555 -13.57 11.82 -0.06
C LEU A 555 -12.22 12.52 0.14
N GLU A 556 -11.10 11.76 0.12
CA GLU A 556 -9.75 12.30 0.28
C GLU A 556 -9.30 13.17 -0.90
N ASN A 557 -9.85 12.93 -2.10
CA ASN A 557 -9.39 13.57 -3.34
C ASN A 557 -10.40 14.53 -3.96
N ASN A 558 -11.67 14.50 -3.54
CA ASN A 558 -12.74 15.31 -4.13
C ASN A 558 -12.56 16.83 -3.96
N ALA A 559 -11.84 17.27 -2.93
CA ALA A 559 -11.56 18.68 -2.69
C ALA A 559 -10.32 19.21 -3.46
N LYS A 560 -9.58 18.36 -4.14
CA LYS A 560 -8.35 18.72 -4.84
C LYS A 560 -8.66 19.07 -6.31
N GLU A 561 -8.02 20.10 -6.80
CA GLU A 561 -8.14 20.48 -8.20
C GLU A 561 -7.44 19.49 -9.14
N PHE A 562 -6.32 18.94 -8.67
CA PHE A 562 -5.54 17.91 -9.34
C PHE A 562 -5.13 16.84 -8.36
N ILE A 563 -5.10 15.61 -8.82
CA ILE A 563 -4.61 14.45 -8.07
C ILE A 563 -3.60 13.66 -8.91
N PRO A 564 -2.71 12.89 -8.28
CA PRO A 564 -1.84 11.99 -9.02
C PRO A 564 -2.65 10.99 -9.87
N MET A 565 -2.17 10.71 -11.06
CA MET A 565 -2.82 9.81 -12.02
C MET A 565 -3.04 8.41 -11.42
N ASP A 566 -2.10 7.90 -10.63
CA ASP A 566 -2.24 6.61 -9.95
C ASP A 566 -3.47 6.56 -9.03
N LYS A 567 -3.80 7.67 -8.39
CA LYS A 567 -4.98 7.80 -7.54
C LYS A 567 -6.28 7.79 -8.35
N GLU A 568 -6.32 8.50 -9.45
CA GLU A 568 -7.49 8.49 -10.33
C GLU A 568 -7.70 7.11 -10.95
N ILE A 569 -6.62 6.46 -11.40
CA ILE A 569 -6.66 5.07 -11.90
C ILE A 569 -7.16 4.11 -10.82
N GLU A 570 -6.71 4.27 -9.58
CA GLU A 570 -7.20 3.46 -8.45
C GLU A 570 -8.71 3.68 -8.21
N ILE A 571 -9.18 4.92 -8.25
CA ILE A 571 -10.61 5.27 -8.12
C ILE A 571 -11.41 4.61 -9.23
N ILE A 572 -10.98 4.77 -10.49
CA ILE A 572 -11.64 4.20 -11.67
C ILE A 572 -11.71 2.66 -11.56
N ASN A 573 -10.60 2.02 -11.23
CA ASN A 573 -10.52 0.57 -11.13
C ASN A 573 -11.46 0.03 -10.03
N ARG A 574 -11.46 0.65 -8.86
CA ARG A 574 -12.34 0.27 -7.76
C ARG A 574 -13.82 0.47 -8.10
N TYR A 575 -14.10 1.58 -8.79
CA TYR A 575 -15.46 1.85 -9.27
C TYR A 575 -15.94 0.76 -10.23
N LEU A 576 -15.12 0.39 -11.21
CA LEU A 576 -15.42 -0.67 -12.18
C LEU A 576 -15.59 -2.05 -11.51
N VAL A 577 -14.74 -2.39 -10.54
CA VAL A 577 -14.86 -3.64 -9.77
C VAL A 577 -16.20 -3.69 -9.02
N ILE A 578 -16.60 -2.61 -8.38
CA ILE A 578 -17.89 -2.52 -7.68
C ILE A 578 -19.04 -2.67 -8.67
N GLN A 579 -18.98 -2.00 -9.81
CA GLN A 579 -20.02 -2.11 -10.83
C GLN A 579 -20.06 -3.52 -11.44
N LYS A 580 -18.91 -4.14 -11.68
CA LYS A 580 -18.86 -5.51 -12.17
C LYS A 580 -19.51 -6.50 -11.18
N MET A 581 -19.22 -6.37 -9.90
CA MET A 581 -19.88 -7.16 -8.85
C MET A 581 -21.38 -6.89 -8.78
N ARG A 582 -21.83 -5.64 -8.98
CA ARG A 582 -23.24 -5.26 -9.02
C ARG A 582 -24.01 -5.94 -10.16
N PHE A 583 -23.33 -6.12 -11.30
CA PHE A 583 -23.91 -6.75 -12.48
C PHE A 583 -23.49 -8.21 -12.66
N GLU A 584 -23.18 -8.91 -11.56
CA GLU A 584 -22.91 -10.36 -11.51
C GLU A 584 -21.83 -10.80 -12.52
N ASP A 585 -20.76 -10.02 -12.65
CA ASP A 585 -19.65 -10.25 -13.61
C ASP A 585 -20.06 -10.32 -15.09
N ARG A 586 -21.23 -9.78 -15.48
CA ARG A 586 -21.77 -9.85 -16.83
C ARG A 586 -21.06 -8.98 -17.86
N PHE A 587 -20.17 -8.11 -17.44
CA PHE A 587 -19.32 -7.36 -18.36
C PHE A 587 -17.86 -7.44 -17.91
N ASN A 588 -16.94 -7.13 -18.83
CA ASN A 588 -15.52 -7.04 -18.56
C ASN A 588 -15.01 -5.63 -18.79
N PHE A 589 -13.86 -5.33 -18.25
CA PHE A 589 -13.20 -4.06 -18.50
C PHE A 589 -11.69 -4.23 -18.62
N THR A 590 -11.08 -3.32 -19.39
CA THR A 590 -9.62 -3.17 -19.48
C THR A 590 -9.24 -1.72 -19.22
N LEU A 591 -8.20 -1.52 -18.45
CA LEU A 591 -7.64 -0.22 -18.15
C LEU A 591 -6.19 -0.19 -18.63
N GLU A 592 -5.95 0.57 -19.69
CA GLU A 592 -4.67 0.65 -20.40
C GLU A 592 -4.10 2.06 -20.18
N HIS A 593 -2.88 2.15 -19.75
CA HIS A 593 -2.21 3.43 -19.53
C HIS A 593 -0.90 3.57 -20.32
N GLY A 594 -0.90 3.05 -21.52
CA GLY A 594 0.11 3.28 -22.55
C GLY A 594 1.57 3.18 -22.04
N SER A 595 2.43 4.02 -22.60
CA SER A 595 3.85 4.11 -22.25
C SER A 595 4.17 5.08 -21.10
N ILE A 596 3.16 5.46 -20.31
CA ILE A 596 3.35 6.40 -19.18
C ILE A 596 4.10 5.66 -18.06
N LYS A 597 5.36 6.07 -17.79
CA LYS A 597 6.25 5.36 -16.86
C LYS A 597 6.14 5.78 -15.39
N ASP A 598 5.61 6.98 -15.09
CA ASP A 598 5.60 7.54 -13.73
C ASP A 598 4.24 8.19 -13.42
N HIS A 599 3.29 7.35 -13.05
CA HIS A 599 1.90 7.74 -12.78
C HIS A 599 1.74 8.70 -11.59
N SER A 600 2.67 8.64 -10.62
CA SER A 600 2.60 9.45 -9.40
C SER A 600 2.98 10.91 -9.62
N ARG A 601 3.73 11.20 -10.69
CA ARG A 601 4.16 12.56 -11.03
C ARG A 601 3.23 13.32 -11.95
N ILE A 602 2.26 12.64 -12.53
CA ILE A 602 1.28 13.26 -13.41
C ILE A 602 0.06 13.61 -12.59
N LEU A 603 -0.22 14.91 -12.51
CA LEU A 603 -1.36 15.44 -11.80
C LEU A 603 -2.48 15.75 -12.78
N ILE A 604 -3.63 15.13 -12.61
CA ILE A 604 -4.83 15.26 -13.45
C ILE A 604 -6.05 15.68 -12.63
N PRO A 605 -7.02 16.35 -13.23
CA PRO A 605 -8.27 16.68 -12.53
C PRO A 605 -9.04 15.40 -12.18
N PRO A 606 -9.47 15.23 -10.90
CA PRO A 606 -10.16 14.01 -10.48
C PRO A 606 -11.57 13.89 -11.06
N MET A 607 -12.06 12.65 -11.16
CA MET A 607 -13.47 12.31 -11.39
C MET A 607 -14.11 12.87 -12.66
N LEU A 608 -13.31 13.07 -13.72
CA LEU A 608 -13.84 13.48 -15.03
C LEU A 608 -14.45 12.31 -15.81
N VAL A 609 -13.95 11.11 -15.55
CA VAL A 609 -14.24 9.89 -16.33
C VAL A 609 -15.48 9.16 -15.81
N GLN A 610 -15.73 9.23 -14.51
CA GLN A 610 -16.79 8.48 -13.83
C GLN A 610 -18.17 8.61 -14.45
N PRO A 611 -18.67 9.81 -14.82
CA PRO A 611 -20.01 9.95 -15.42
C PRO A 611 -20.18 9.20 -16.74
N PHE A 612 -19.08 9.04 -17.48
CA PHE A 612 -19.10 8.35 -18.77
C PHE A 612 -19.01 6.85 -18.61
N ILE A 613 -18.24 6.38 -17.64
CA ILE A 613 -18.25 4.95 -17.26
C ILE A 613 -19.65 4.52 -16.80
N GLU A 614 -20.29 5.32 -15.96
CA GLU A 614 -21.65 5.09 -15.51
C GLU A 614 -22.65 5.02 -16.67
N ASN A 615 -22.51 5.95 -17.62
CA ASN A 615 -23.31 5.94 -18.83
C ASN A 615 -23.07 4.70 -19.70
N SER A 616 -21.84 4.26 -19.85
CA SER A 616 -21.50 3.06 -20.62
C SER A 616 -22.13 1.80 -20.01
N ILE A 617 -22.07 1.66 -18.69
CA ILE A 617 -22.60 0.49 -17.97
C ILE A 617 -24.14 0.51 -17.97
N GLU A 618 -24.76 1.61 -17.48
CA GLU A 618 -26.19 1.65 -17.24
C GLU A 618 -27.01 1.96 -18.51
N HIS A 619 -26.47 2.75 -19.41
CA HIS A 619 -27.17 3.16 -20.64
C HIS A 619 -26.68 2.44 -21.88
N GLY A 620 -25.47 1.89 -21.85
CA GLY A 620 -24.98 0.98 -22.86
C GLY A 620 -25.55 -0.43 -22.72
N ASP A 621 -26.33 -0.73 -21.63
CA ASP A 621 -26.88 -2.05 -21.32
C ASP A 621 -25.80 -3.16 -21.40
N LEU A 622 -24.58 -2.85 -20.94
CA LEU A 622 -23.42 -3.76 -21.09
C LEU A 622 -23.61 -5.12 -20.41
N ASP A 623 -24.46 -5.19 -19.41
CA ASP A 623 -24.86 -6.42 -18.72
C ASP A 623 -25.73 -7.32 -19.57
N LYS A 624 -26.28 -6.84 -20.72
CA LYS A 624 -27.17 -7.55 -21.64
C LYS A 624 -26.54 -7.83 -22.99
N VAL A 625 -25.36 -7.28 -23.24
CA VAL A 625 -24.61 -7.50 -24.49
C VAL A 625 -23.70 -8.71 -24.31
N GLU A 626 -23.69 -9.62 -25.29
CA GLU A 626 -22.79 -10.76 -25.32
C GLU A 626 -21.32 -10.26 -25.33
N ASN A 627 -20.54 -10.62 -24.30
CA ASN A 627 -19.19 -10.13 -24.08
C ASN A 627 -19.11 -8.59 -23.90
N GLY A 628 -20.05 -8.00 -23.14
CA GLY A 628 -20.00 -6.57 -22.80
C GLY A 628 -18.62 -6.16 -22.27
N HIS A 629 -18.03 -5.11 -22.83
CA HIS A 629 -16.69 -4.69 -22.49
C HIS A 629 -16.54 -3.17 -22.47
N ILE A 630 -15.85 -2.65 -21.44
CA ILE A 630 -15.39 -1.25 -21.40
C ILE A 630 -13.87 -1.26 -21.48
N ARG A 631 -13.33 -0.52 -22.43
CA ARG A 631 -11.91 -0.22 -22.48
C ARG A 631 -11.68 1.23 -22.12
N ILE A 632 -10.79 1.46 -21.15
CA ILE A 632 -10.35 2.80 -20.77
C ILE A 632 -8.87 2.89 -21.09
N HIS A 633 -8.54 3.79 -21.98
CA HIS A 633 -7.16 4.07 -22.38
C HIS A 633 -6.75 5.47 -21.94
N CYS A 634 -5.55 5.57 -21.37
CA CYS A 634 -4.97 6.83 -20.92
C CYS A 634 -3.67 7.09 -21.67
N GLU A 635 -3.57 8.27 -22.24
CA GLU A 635 -2.35 8.70 -22.92
C GLU A 635 -2.07 10.20 -22.73
N ILE A 636 -0.84 10.59 -22.97
CA ILE A 636 -0.45 12.00 -23.02
C ILE A 636 -0.11 12.36 -24.44
N VAL A 637 -0.86 13.31 -25.00
CA VAL A 637 -0.62 13.82 -26.34
C VAL A 637 -0.31 15.32 -26.22
N ARG A 638 0.93 15.69 -26.48
CA ARG A 638 1.44 17.05 -26.29
C ARG A 638 1.25 17.54 -24.85
N ASP A 639 0.45 18.60 -24.64
CA ASP A 639 0.19 19.22 -23.34
C ASP A 639 -1.16 18.80 -22.72
N LEU A 640 -1.77 17.74 -23.23
CA LEU A 640 -3.05 17.25 -22.79
C LEU A 640 -2.93 15.80 -22.30
N PHE A 641 -3.60 15.53 -21.21
CA PHE A 641 -3.89 14.19 -20.75
C PHE A 641 -5.22 13.75 -21.34
N ILE A 642 -5.24 12.61 -22.00
CA ILE A 642 -6.41 12.11 -22.73
C ILE A 642 -6.87 10.81 -22.09
N PHE A 643 -8.14 10.77 -21.70
CA PHE A 643 -8.88 9.56 -21.43
C PHE A 643 -9.73 9.19 -22.64
N THR A 644 -9.62 7.97 -23.11
CA THR A 644 -10.52 7.40 -24.11
C THR A 644 -11.28 6.25 -23.46
N ILE A 645 -12.59 6.35 -23.40
CA ILE A 645 -13.50 5.35 -22.89
C ILE A 645 -14.26 4.79 -24.08
N GLU A 646 -14.12 3.50 -24.32
CA GLU A 646 -14.78 2.77 -25.39
C GLU A 646 -15.63 1.66 -24.80
N ASP A 647 -16.91 1.61 -25.15
CA ASP A 647 -17.80 0.51 -24.81
C ASP A 647 -18.35 -0.16 -26.07
N ASN A 648 -18.66 -1.43 -25.96
CA ASN A 648 -19.35 -2.19 -27.01
C ASN A 648 -20.83 -2.38 -26.69
N GLY A 649 -21.43 -1.42 -26.00
CA GLY A 649 -22.85 -1.44 -25.66
C GLY A 649 -23.80 -1.23 -26.85
N ILE A 650 -25.08 -1.04 -26.56
CA ILE A 650 -26.13 -0.90 -27.59
C ILE A 650 -25.98 0.38 -28.44
N GLY A 651 -25.07 1.28 -28.07
CA GLY A 651 -24.86 2.55 -28.76
C GLY A 651 -25.91 3.60 -28.48
N ARG A 652 -25.58 4.86 -28.78
CA ARG A 652 -26.39 6.02 -28.42
C ARG A 652 -27.72 6.10 -29.17
N LYS A 653 -27.77 5.67 -30.44
CA LYS A 653 -28.97 5.69 -31.28
C LYS A 653 -30.06 4.77 -30.71
N PHE A 654 -29.71 3.52 -30.41
CA PHE A 654 -30.64 2.55 -29.80
C PHE A 654 -31.04 2.92 -28.38
N ALA A 655 -30.11 3.46 -27.58
CA ALA A 655 -30.39 3.94 -26.24
C ALA A 655 -31.39 5.11 -26.23
N LEU A 656 -31.42 5.97 -27.25
CA LEU A 656 -32.39 7.07 -27.42
C LEU A 656 -33.78 6.58 -27.87
N GLU A 657 -33.83 5.56 -28.72
CA GLU A 657 -35.09 4.97 -29.17
C GLU A 657 -35.80 4.23 -28.01
N LYS A 658 -35.08 3.52 -27.19
CA LYS A 658 -35.60 2.81 -26.00
C LYS A 658 -36.13 3.77 -24.93
N LYS A 659 -35.66 5.01 -24.86
CA LYS A 659 -36.07 6.05 -23.89
C LYS A 659 -37.34 6.83 -24.23
N LYS A 660 -37.88 6.73 -25.43
CA LYS A 660 -39.17 7.38 -25.78
C LYS A 660 -40.36 6.83 -24.99
N SER A 661 -40.15 5.82 -24.12
CA SER A 661 -41.19 5.19 -23.29
C SER A 661 -41.05 5.43 -21.77
N GLY A 662 -40.12 6.29 -21.26
CA GLY A 662 -40.02 6.46 -19.79
C GLY A 662 -39.19 7.68 -19.36
N ALA A 663 -39.70 8.41 -18.37
CA ALA A 663 -39.19 9.66 -17.83
C ALA A 663 -37.79 9.56 -17.20
N SER A 664 -36.77 10.24 -17.74
CA SER A 664 -35.59 10.73 -17.00
C SER A 664 -34.63 11.50 -17.90
N GLU A 665 -35.03 12.68 -18.42
CA GLU A 665 -34.18 13.53 -19.28
C GLU A 665 -33.23 14.47 -18.53
N ASN A 666 -33.55 14.85 -17.29
CA ASN A 666 -32.88 15.97 -16.63
C ASN A 666 -31.46 15.66 -16.07
N HIS A 667 -31.15 14.43 -15.67
CA HIS A 667 -29.86 14.11 -15.04
C HIS A 667 -28.69 13.92 -16.04
N ARG A 668 -28.96 13.41 -17.24
CA ARG A 668 -27.93 13.10 -18.24
C ARG A 668 -27.32 14.37 -18.87
N SER A 669 -28.15 15.37 -19.13
CA SER A 669 -27.67 16.64 -19.71
C SER A 669 -26.79 17.42 -18.72
N MET A 670 -27.06 17.25 -17.43
CA MET A 670 -26.37 17.96 -16.36
C MET A 670 -24.94 17.43 -16.16
N ALA A 671 -24.70 16.12 -16.12
CA ALA A 671 -23.37 15.54 -15.89
C ALA A 671 -22.39 15.83 -17.06
N ILE A 672 -22.87 15.69 -18.30
CA ILE A 672 -22.09 16.04 -19.51
C ILE A 672 -21.79 17.54 -19.53
N GLN A 673 -22.80 18.38 -19.20
CA GLN A 673 -22.62 19.84 -19.17
C GLN A 673 -21.62 20.24 -18.07
N LEU A 674 -21.74 19.68 -16.86
CA LEU A 674 -20.80 19.93 -15.77
C LEU A 674 -19.35 19.55 -16.14
N THR A 675 -19.15 18.43 -16.84
CA THR A 675 -17.82 18.04 -17.30
C THR A 675 -17.29 19.04 -18.35
N LYS A 676 -18.12 19.49 -19.29
CA LYS A 676 -17.75 20.51 -20.27
C LYS A 676 -17.38 21.83 -19.58
N ASP A 677 -18.20 22.28 -18.64
CA ASP A 677 -17.97 23.53 -17.91
C ASP A 677 -16.67 23.46 -17.12
N ARG A 678 -16.39 22.30 -16.49
CA ARG A 678 -15.16 22.07 -15.75
C ARG A 678 -13.92 22.10 -16.67
N ILE A 679 -13.99 21.46 -17.83
CA ILE A 679 -12.90 21.52 -18.84
C ILE A 679 -12.70 22.96 -19.33
N THR A 680 -13.78 23.71 -19.55
CA THR A 680 -13.72 25.14 -19.96
C THR A 680 -13.02 25.98 -18.90
N LEU A 681 -13.37 25.82 -17.61
CA LEU A 681 -12.72 26.49 -16.49
C LEU A 681 -11.24 26.15 -16.38
N LEU A 682 -10.89 24.87 -16.55
CA LEU A 682 -9.49 24.44 -16.56
C LEU A 682 -8.72 25.02 -17.75
N ASN A 683 -9.34 25.10 -18.93
CA ASN A 683 -8.75 25.73 -20.11
C ASN A 683 -8.48 27.23 -19.88
N GLU A 684 -9.42 27.95 -19.29
CA GLU A 684 -9.27 29.36 -18.95
C GLU A 684 -8.13 29.57 -17.93
N LYS A 685 -8.12 28.76 -16.87
CA LYS A 685 -7.16 28.91 -15.78
C LYS A 685 -5.73 28.51 -16.17
N TYR A 686 -5.59 27.46 -16.95
CA TYR A 686 -4.29 26.88 -17.31
C TYR A 686 -3.89 27.11 -18.76
N LYS A 687 -4.66 27.96 -19.49
CA LYS A 687 -4.47 28.26 -20.93
C LYS A 687 -4.38 26.99 -21.78
N GLY A 688 -5.15 25.98 -21.39
CA GLY A 688 -5.20 24.69 -22.08
C GLY A 688 -6.16 24.67 -23.25
N LYS A 689 -6.17 23.56 -23.99
CA LYS A 689 -7.09 23.29 -25.13
C LYS A 689 -7.81 21.94 -24.91
N GLY A 690 -8.17 21.63 -23.68
CA GLY A 690 -8.94 20.45 -23.36
C GLY A 690 -10.31 20.45 -24.02
N TYR A 691 -10.83 19.27 -24.32
CA TYR A 691 -12.12 19.08 -24.97
C TYR A 691 -12.79 17.77 -24.50
N LEU A 692 -14.10 17.71 -24.72
CA LEU A 692 -14.91 16.49 -24.59
C LEU A 692 -15.52 16.16 -25.95
N ARG A 693 -15.30 14.95 -26.42
CA ARG A 693 -15.86 14.41 -27.67
C ARG A 693 -16.55 13.08 -27.39
N ILE A 694 -17.72 12.89 -27.97
CA ILE A 694 -18.50 11.67 -27.82
C ILE A 694 -18.93 11.22 -29.22
N GLU A 695 -18.51 10.01 -29.59
CA GLU A 695 -18.71 9.45 -30.95
C GLU A 695 -19.37 8.07 -30.82
N ASP A 696 -20.12 7.69 -31.84
CA ASP A 696 -20.64 6.32 -31.93
C ASP A 696 -19.55 5.41 -32.50
N LEU A 697 -19.41 4.22 -31.92
CA LEU A 697 -18.55 3.17 -32.48
C LEU A 697 -19.34 2.51 -33.61
N ASP A 698 -18.93 2.77 -34.85
CA ASP A 698 -19.56 2.22 -36.07
C ASP A 698 -18.46 1.54 -36.90
N LYS A 699 -17.96 0.40 -36.43
CA LYS A 699 -16.97 -0.45 -37.10
C LYS A 699 -17.46 -1.88 -37.13
N ASP A 700 -17.52 -2.46 -38.33
CA ASP A 700 -17.67 -3.89 -38.55
C ASP A 700 -18.89 -4.57 -37.86
N ASN A 701 -20.08 -3.96 -37.90
CA ASN A 701 -21.30 -4.41 -37.22
C ASN A 701 -21.23 -4.38 -35.66
N GLN A 702 -20.27 -3.70 -35.07
CA GLN A 702 -20.24 -3.48 -33.63
C GLN A 702 -20.92 -2.16 -33.27
N THR A 703 -21.84 -2.20 -32.34
CA THR A 703 -22.45 -1.00 -31.72
C THR A 703 -21.66 -0.63 -30.47
N GLY A 704 -21.61 0.65 -30.12
CA GLY A 704 -20.94 1.12 -28.91
C GLY A 704 -20.74 2.62 -28.90
N THR A 705 -20.00 3.11 -27.91
CA THR A 705 -19.71 4.54 -27.76
C THR A 705 -18.21 4.75 -27.45
N ILE A 706 -17.63 5.79 -28.05
CA ILE A 706 -16.29 6.27 -27.72
C ILE A 706 -16.43 7.67 -27.12
N VAL A 707 -15.89 7.85 -25.92
CA VAL A 707 -15.80 9.14 -25.24
C VAL A 707 -14.34 9.52 -25.07
N THR A 708 -13.94 10.66 -25.62
CA THR A 708 -12.59 11.21 -25.48
C THR A 708 -12.65 12.46 -24.60
N ILE A 709 -11.93 12.46 -23.51
CA ILE A 709 -11.80 13.56 -22.56
C ILE A 709 -10.35 14.00 -22.58
N ALA A 710 -10.10 15.17 -23.10
CA ALA A 710 -8.78 15.79 -23.08
C ALA A 710 -8.75 16.94 -22.06
N THR A 711 -7.79 16.95 -21.18
CA THR A 711 -7.67 17.95 -20.11
C THR A 711 -6.23 18.38 -19.93
N PRO A 712 -5.98 19.65 -19.54
CA PRO A 712 -4.67 20.06 -19.05
C PRO A 712 -4.24 19.19 -17.85
N TYR A 713 -2.96 18.94 -17.75
CA TYR A 713 -2.36 18.22 -16.63
C TYR A 713 -1.14 18.96 -16.09
N ASN A 714 -0.77 18.67 -14.85
CA ASN A 714 0.44 19.21 -14.23
C ASN A 714 1.47 18.11 -14.00
N LYS A 715 2.74 18.48 -13.99
CA LYS A 715 3.83 17.58 -13.57
C LYS A 715 4.32 17.97 -12.19
N ASN A 716 4.34 17.01 -11.29
CA ASN A 716 4.98 17.16 -9.98
C ASN A 716 6.47 16.85 -10.19
N TYR A 717 7.35 17.86 -10.07
CA TYR A 717 8.79 17.73 -10.24
C TYR A 717 9.46 17.15 -9.01
#